data_cc63495785585ede973eb10d02cec85d
#
_entry.id   cc63495785585ede973eb10d02cec85d
#
_cell.length_a   1.000
_cell.length_b   1.000
_cell.length_c   1.000
_cell.angle_alpha   90.00
_cell.angle_beta   90.00
_cell.angle_gamma   90.00
#
_symmetry.space_group_name_H-M   'P 1'
#
loop_
_entity.id
_entity.type
_entity.pdbx_description
1 polymer ?
#
loop_
_entity_poly.entity_id
_entity_poly.type
_entity_poly.pdbx_seq_one_letter_code
_entity_poly.pdbx_strand_id
1 'polypeptide(L)'
;MLGPVVAWDEAGDPVDLKGPRHRAVLARLIVARGRVVPVGVVVEDLWIDPPAGAKGAVRTFVSALRRALEPQRTARTPATLLVTDGPGYALRAGPESVDAWRFEHAVAESAAAAPERALDLLEEALGWWRGPSYAEFAGESWAHAERTRLEELRLSAVERQAEARLAVGLAAESVPGLDALVAEHPWREGAWRLLALALYRSGRQGEALAVLRRARELLAEELGIDPSPQLTSLETDILRRDDRLELDPGRMWERAAAAYDRTVASGARARLESTVGLLRSLAVAGGSGLAAAREQRLATISAAEQLGDPELTARVIGNFDVPGIWTRSDDPGQAALIVAAAERTLARLSPGDHDPARARLLATIALESRGTAGDRGLRAARESEAIARALDDPALLASALNGVFMHTFHRSGLAPERDAIGRELITLSVRHGFVNFEVLGHLVRLQALGALGDFAGADEHAAAADGLAERHERPLVAVFTTWYRAMRAAATGASDADAEAGYRAAAKLLDGSGMPGLERGILPLALLCLRVSRGRPATFDADTDWGPYEPWARPHLLLADGRPDEAAAALRRIPDPPRDLLVEALWCLIAHAAAAVGDHRLIERSRAELAPAAGEIAGSGSGMLTVGLLPVRA
;
A
#
# COMPACT_ATOMS: atom_id res chain seq x y z
N MET A 1 30.60 28.14 -8.34
CA MET A 1 31.59 27.16 -7.90
C MET A 1 31.22 25.76 -8.35
N LEU A 2 29.95 25.46 -8.47
CA LEU A 2 29.47 24.19 -9.01
C LEU A 2 29.49 24.16 -10.55
N GLY A 3 30.67 24.40 -11.11
CA GLY A 3 30.97 24.61 -12.52
C GLY A 3 32.03 25.72 -12.72
N PRO A 4 31.99 26.44 -13.84
CA PRO A 4 32.82 27.65 -14.04
C PRO A 4 32.58 28.70 -12.96
N VAL A 5 33.61 29.49 -12.63
CA VAL A 5 33.50 30.55 -11.63
C VAL A 5 32.78 31.76 -12.23
N VAL A 6 31.57 31.98 -11.79
CA VAL A 6 30.69 33.09 -12.21
C VAL A 6 30.07 33.76 -10.99
N ALA A 7 29.68 35.00 -11.13
CA ALA A 7 28.92 35.72 -10.12
C ALA A 7 27.73 36.43 -10.80
N TRP A 8 26.67 36.65 -10.03
CA TRP A 8 25.49 37.39 -10.44
C TRP A 8 25.20 38.46 -9.40
N ASP A 9 24.62 39.54 -9.83
CA ASP A 9 24.11 40.59 -8.93
C ASP A 9 22.73 40.22 -8.35
N GLU A 10 22.14 41.11 -7.55
CA GLU A 10 20.83 40.91 -6.93
C GLU A 10 19.68 40.86 -7.95
N ALA A 11 19.87 41.38 -9.16
CA ALA A 11 18.91 41.34 -10.26
C ALA A 11 19.01 40.02 -11.08
N GLY A 12 20.06 39.22 -10.82
CA GLY A 12 20.36 37.99 -11.56
C GLY A 12 21.20 38.25 -12.84
N ASP A 13 21.74 39.44 -13.02
CA ASP A 13 22.60 39.75 -14.13
C ASP A 13 24.06 39.31 -13.89
N PRO A 14 24.76 38.81 -14.92
CA PRO A 14 26.14 38.34 -14.77
C PRO A 14 27.11 39.46 -14.44
N VAL A 15 27.90 39.26 -13.39
CA VAL A 15 28.97 40.20 -12.98
C VAL A 15 30.27 39.86 -13.71
N ASP A 16 30.87 40.86 -14.37
CA ASP A 16 32.17 40.71 -15.02
C ASP A 16 33.33 40.58 -13.99
N LEU A 17 33.72 39.35 -13.70
CA LEU A 17 34.86 39.03 -12.82
C LEU A 17 36.23 39.21 -13.44
N LYS A 18 36.33 39.76 -14.65
CA LYS A 18 37.57 40.00 -15.40
C LYS A 18 38.29 38.69 -15.81
N GLY A 19 39.60 38.68 -15.79
CA GLY A 19 40.40 37.57 -16.30
C GLY A 19 40.53 36.38 -15.35
N PRO A 20 41.17 35.27 -15.80
CA PRO A 20 41.27 34.02 -15.05
C PRO A 20 41.89 34.16 -13.65
N ARG A 21 42.91 35.02 -13.49
CA ARG A 21 43.55 35.24 -12.18
C ARG A 21 42.66 35.98 -11.17
N HIS A 22 41.74 36.84 -11.63
CA HIS A 22 40.74 37.45 -10.76
C HIS A 22 39.78 36.35 -10.23
N ARG A 23 39.31 35.47 -11.12
CA ARG A 23 38.46 34.36 -10.76
C ARG A 23 39.16 33.39 -9.83
N ALA A 24 40.47 33.12 -10.05
CA ALA A 24 41.28 32.29 -9.15
C ALA A 24 41.40 32.90 -7.74
N VAL A 25 41.62 34.20 -7.59
CA VAL A 25 41.63 34.89 -6.29
C VAL A 25 40.27 34.73 -5.59
N LEU A 26 39.16 34.98 -6.29
CA LEU A 26 37.83 34.82 -5.72
C LEU A 26 37.57 33.39 -5.28
N ALA A 27 37.83 32.41 -6.14
CA ALA A 27 37.66 31.01 -5.87
C ALA A 27 38.50 30.55 -4.66
N ARG A 28 39.76 30.97 -4.58
CA ARG A 28 40.65 30.67 -3.46
C ARG A 28 40.15 31.18 -2.12
N LEU A 29 39.55 32.39 -2.12
CA LEU A 29 38.94 32.97 -0.91
C LEU A 29 37.62 32.27 -0.54
N ILE A 30 36.85 31.79 -1.52
CA ILE A 30 35.67 30.97 -1.27
C ILE A 30 36.05 29.64 -0.60
N VAL A 31 37.10 28.95 -1.10
CA VAL A 31 37.66 27.71 -0.49
C VAL A 31 38.11 27.96 0.95
N ALA A 32 38.60 29.17 1.25
CA ALA A 32 39.03 29.53 2.61
C ALA A 32 37.85 29.73 3.58
N ARG A 33 36.59 29.80 3.12
CA ARG A 33 35.38 29.87 3.96
C ARG A 33 35.46 30.96 5.03
N GLY A 34 35.71 32.18 4.62
CA GLY A 34 35.80 33.34 5.50
C GLY A 34 37.11 33.43 6.31
N ARG A 35 38.00 32.43 6.24
CA ARG A 35 39.33 32.53 6.85
C ARG A 35 40.22 33.47 6.06
N VAL A 36 41.12 34.17 6.78
CA VAL A 36 42.07 35.09 6.13
C VAL A 36 43.12 34.27 5.39
N VAL A 37 43.30 34.60 4.09
CA VAL A 37 44.37 34.04 3.27
C VAL A 37 45.47 35.10 3.13
N PRO A 38 46.67 34.87 3.66
CA PRO A 38 47.78 35.79 3.53
C PRO A 38 48.13 36.07 2.06
N VAL A 39 48.52 37.30 1.74
CA VAL A 39 48.86 37.67 0.36
C VAL A 39 49.96 36.80 -0.23
N GLY A 40 50.93 36.37 0.59
CA GLY A 40 52.00 35.44 0.16
C GLY A 40 51.44 34.10 -0.33
N VAL A 41 50.49 33.51 0.41
CA VAL A 41 49.83 32.26 0.02
C VAL A 41 49.03 32.44 -1.26
N VAL A 42 48.32 33.54 -1.41
CA VAL A 42 47.62 33.85 -2.69
C VAL A 42 48.58 33.93 -3.86
N VAL A 43 49.77 34.49 -3.66
CA VAL A 43 50.80 34.57 -4.69
C VAL A 43 51.34 33.18 -5.04
N GLU A 44 51.64 32.33 -4.05
CA GLU A 44 52.11 30.94 -4.24
C GLU A 44 51.07 30.09 -4.96
N ASP A 45 49.77 30.27 -4.63
CA ASP A 45 48.65 29.59 -5.25
C ASP A 45 48.41 30.01 -6.72
N LEU A 46 48.75 31.25 -7.12
CA LEU A 46 48.48 31.76 -8.45
C LEU A 46 49.66 31.67 -9.45
N TRP A 47 50.87 31.46 -8.96
CA TRP A 47 52.09 31.37 -9.80
C TRP A 47 53.04 30.29 -9.30
N ILE A 48 53.50 29.45 -10.19
CA ILE A 48 54.57 28.50 -9.94
C ILE A 48 55.90 29.27 -9.74
N ASP A 49 56.09 30.31 -10.54
CA ASP A 49 57.24 31.24 -10.43
C ASP A 49 56.70 32.71 -10.36
N PRO A 50 56.56 33.26 -9.14
CA PRO A 50 55.96 34.57 -8.96
C PRO A 50 56.84 35.72 -9.50
N PRO A 51 56.32 36.59 -10.37
CA PRO A 51 57.07 37.79 -10.83
C PRO A 51 57.34 38.78 -9.69
N ALA A 52 58.34 39.61 -9.82
CA ALA A 52 58.74 40.60 -8.80
C ALA A 52 57.61 41.50 -8.31
N GLY A 53 56.56 41.73 -9.14
CA GLY A 53 55.35 42.53 -8.81
C GLY A 53 54.15 41.74 -8.34
N ALA A 54 54.24 40.42 -8.10
CA ALA A 54 53.10 39.52 -7.83
C ALA A 54 52.17 40.01 -6.70
N LYS A 55 52.73 40.46 -5.57
CA LYS A 55 51.91 41.04 -4.45
C LYS A 55 51.13 42.30 -4.89
N GLY A 56 51.70 43.14 -5.76
CA GLY A 56 51.01 44.28 -6.34
C GLY A 56 49.88 43.86 -7.27
N ALA A 57 50.11 42.84 -8.09
CA ALA A 57 49.11 42.29 -8.99
C ALA A 57 47.92 41.73 -8.20
N VAL A 58 48.14 40.97 -7.11
CA VAL A 58 47.04 40.47 -6.24
C VAL A 58 46.21 41.60 -5.67
N ARG A 59 46.84 42.70 -5.22
CA ARG A 59 46.14 43.89 -4.74
C ARG A 59 45.24 44.51 -5.83
N THR A 60 45.73 44.55 -7.08
CA THR A 60 44.98 45.02 -8.22
C THR A 60 43.78 44.11 -8.51
N PHE A 61 43.97 42.78 -8.48
CA PHE A 61 42.87 41.82 -8.67
C PHE A 61 41.81 41.97 -7.60
N VAL A 62 42.18 42.07 -6.33
CA VAL A 62 41.26 42.31 -5.22
C VAL A 62 40.51 43.64 -5.39
N SER A 63 41.20 44.72 -5.82
CA SER A 63 40.56 46.01 -6.06
C SER A 63 39.53 45.93 -7.20
N ALA A 64 39.82 45.19 -8.27
CA ALA A 64 38.90 44.97 -9.37
C ALA A 64 37.68 44.13 -8.95
N LEU A 65 37.90 43.04 -8.21
CA LEU A 65 36.82 42.19 -7.66
C LEU A 65 35.91 42.96 -6.71
N ARG A 66 36.47 43.80 -5.82
CA ARG A 66 35.67 44.66 -4.93
C ARG A 66 34.76 45.59 -5.71
N ARG A 67 35.25 46.18 -6.80
CA ARG A 67 34.44 47.07 -7.65
C ARG A 67 33.36 46.29 -8.41
N ALA A 68 33.64 45.05 -8.80
CA ALA A 68 32.69 44.22 -9.52
C ALA A 68 31.60 43.68 -8.59
N LEU A 69 31.97 43.21 -7.39
CA LEU A 69 31.04 42.57 -6.42
C LEU A 69 30.27 43.59 -5.57
N GLU A 70 30.81 44.80 -5.37
CA GLU A 70 30.20 45.88 -4.58
C GLU A 70 30.16 47.19 -5.41
N PRO A 71 29.40 47.24 -6.53
CA PRO A 71 29.40 48.39 -7.47
C PRO A 71 28.88 49.69 -6.84
N GLN A 72 28.01 49.59 -5.84
CA GLN A 72 27.45 50.76 -5.14
C GLN A 72 28.38 51.31 -4.06
N ARG A 73 29.52 50.65 -3.78
CA ARG A 73 30.45 51.08 -2.76
C ARG A 73 31.23 52.32 -3.17
N THR A 74 31.18 53.36 -2.36
CA THR A 74 32.00 54.57 -2.59
C THR A 74 33.49 54.34 -2.30
N ALA A 75 34.37 55.11 -2.88
CA ALA A 75 35.82 54.95 -2.74
C ALA A 75 36.35 55.00 -1.28
N ARG A 76 35.62 55.63 -0.36
CA ARG A 76 35.98 55.81 1.04
C ARG A 76 35.32 54.80 1.97
N THR A 77 34.34 54.02 1.50
CA THR A 77 33.66 53.01 2.30
C THR A 77 34.47 51.72 2.32
N PRO A 78 34.73 51.11 3.50
CA PRO A 78 35.39 49.80 3.58
C PRO A 78 34.59 48.73 2.81
N ALA A 79 35.29 47.79 2.17
CA ALA A 79 34.64 46.65 1.53
C ALA A 79 34.04 45.71 2.60
N THR A 80 32.84 45.20 2.37
CA THR A 80 32.10 44.33 3.30
C THR A 80 32.17 42.86 2.90
N LEU A 81 32.20 42.59 1.60
CA LEU A 81 32.29 41.22 1.08
C LEU A 81 33.75 40.71 1.04
N LEU A 82 34.62 41.41 0.32
CA LEU A 82 36.02 41.05 0.17
C LEU A 82 36.87 41.96 1.03
N VAL A 83 37.09 41.56 2.28
CA VAL A 83 37.74 42.40 3.29
C VAL A 83 39.26 42.24 3.28
N THR A 84 40.00 43.31 3.70
CA THR A 84 41.38 43.18 4.12
C THR A 84 41.42 42.92 5.63
N ASP A 85 42.07 41.86 6.03
CA ASP A 85 42.18 41.48 7.44
C ASP A 85 43.60 41.04 7.72
N GLY A 86 44.31 41.80 8.57
CA GLY A 86 45.70 41.55 8.85
C GLY A 86 46.60 41.49 7.60
N PRO A 87 47.41 40.42 7.41
CA PRO A 87 48.36 40.29 6.29
C PRO A 87 47.70 39.77 5.00
N GLY A 88 46.36 39.64 4.95
CA GLY A 88 45.69 38.95 3.86
C GLY A 88 44.29 39.48 3.52
N TYR A 89 43.55 38.62 2.87
CA TYR A 89 42.16 38.86 2.45
C TYR A 89 41.22 37.75 2.90
N ALA A 90 39.98 38.09 3.16
CA ALA A 90 38.91 37.12 3.45
C ALA A 90 37.62 37.50 2.70
N LEU A 91 36.85 36.50 2.29
CA LEU A 91 35.49 36.67 1.78
C LEU A 91 34.50 36.54 2.93
N ARG A 92 33.71 37.58 3.21
CA ARG A 92 32.68 37.66 4.24
C ARG A 92 31.30 37.57 3.59
N ALA A 93 31.04 36.45 2.92
CA ALA A 93 29.74 36.14 2.29
C ALA A 93 28.89 35.28 3.18
N GLY A 94 27.57 35.40 3.10
CA GLY A 94 26.64 34.54 3.78
C GLY A 94 26.59 33.14 3.15
N PRO A 95 26.06 32.12 3.86
CA PRO A 95 25.96 30.75 3.34
C PRO A 95 25.19 30.67 2.01
N GLU A 96 24.15 31.49 1.85
CA GLU A 96 23.31 31.54 0.65
C GLU A 96 23.96 32.26 -0.55
N SER A 97 25.07 32.96 -0.34
CA SER A 97 25.71 33.76 -1.37
C SER A 97 26.65 32.96 -2.27
N VAL A 98 26.95 31.72 -1.95
CA VAL A 98 27.83 30.83 -2.70
C VAL A 98 27.13 29.51 -2.99
N ASP A 99 26.97 29.17 -4.25
CA ASP A 99 26.28 27.97 -4.72
C ASP A 99 26.81 26.67 -4.06
N ALA A 100 28.12 26.54 -3.84
CA ALA A 100 28.71 25.39 -3.15
C ALA A 100 28.29 25.30 -1.67
N TRP A 101 28.13 26.41 -0.97
CA TRP A 101 27.72 26.45 0.43
C TRP A 101 26.20 26.22 0.57
N ARG A 102 25.41 26.81 -0.35
CA ARG A 102 23.96 26.50 -0.47
C ARG A 102 23.73 25.01 -0.71
N PHE A 103 24.49 24.41 -1.61
CA PHE A 103 24.41 22.99 -1.92
C PHE A 103 24.65 22.12 -0.68
N GLU A 104 25.72 22.43 0.08
CA GLU A 104 26.02 21.73 1.33
C GLU A 104 24.89 21.86 2.35
N HIS A 105 24.33 23.07 2.48
CA HIS A 105 23.22 23.32 3.40
C HIS A 105 21.96 22.53 2.99
N ALA A 106 21.60 22.56 1.72
CA ALA A 106 20.46 21.81 1.20
C ALA A 106 20.62 20.29 1.39
N VAL A 107 21.83 19.74 1.12
CA VAL A 107 22.13 18.32 1.36
C VAL A 107 22.08 17.96 2.85
N ALA A 108 22.54 18.85 3.73
CA ALA A 108 22.46 18.65 5.18
C ALA A 108 21.01 18.71 5.68
N GLU A 109 20.21 19.68 5.22
CA GLU A 109 18.79 19.83 5.55
C GLU A 109 17.99 18.59 5.09
N SER A 110 18.26 18.08 3.89
CA SER A 110 17.59 16.90 3.34
C SER A 110 17.75 15.64 4.20
N ALA A 111 18.80 15.57 5.00
CA ALA A 111 19.08 14.40 5.86
C ALA A 111 18.06 14.24 7.00
N ALA A 112 17.47 15.33 7.47
CA ALA A 112 16.51 15.34 8.57
C ALA A 112 15.08 15.62 8.08
N ALA A 113 14.89 15.88 6.79
CA ALA A 113 13.60 16.19 6.21
C ALA A 113 12.76 14.94 5.90
N ALA A 114 11.43 15.09 5.85
CA ALA A 114 10.56 14.05 5.30
C ALA A 114 10.91 13.77 3.83
N PRO A 115 10.69 12.54 3.32
CA PRO A 115 11.14 12.13 1.99
C PRO A 115 10.71 13.07 0.85
N GLU A 116 9.49 13.61 0.91
CA GLU A 116 8.97 14.56 -0.09
C GLU A 116 9.78 15.86 -0.08
N ARG A 117 9.99 16.43 1.09
CA ARG A 117 10.78 17.66 1.25
C ARG A 117 12.24 17.44 0.92
N ALA A 118 12.80 16.28 1.30
CA ALA A 118 14.16 15.89 0.94
C ALA A 118 14.34 15.81 -0.57
N LEU A 119 13.34 15.25 -1.30
CA LEU A 119 13.35 15.18 -2.74
C LEU A 119 13.36 16.56 -3.39
N ASP A 120 12.46 17.47 -2.98
CA ASP A 120 12.41 18.85 -3.49
C ASP A 120 13.75 19.58 -3.28
N LEU A 121 14.31 19.48 -2.07
CA LEU A 121 15.60 20.10 -1.74
C LEU A 121 16.75 19.56 -2.60
N LEU A 122 16.80 18.25 -2.81
CA LEU A 122 17.88 17.60 -3.56
C LEU A 122 17.73 17.81 -5.07
N GLU A 123 16.51 17.87 -5.60
CA GLU A 123 16.26 18.21 -7.01
C GLU A 123 16.69 19.64 -7.32
N GLU A 124 16.33 20.59 -6.48
CA GLU A 124 16.77 21.98 -6.61
C GLU A 124 18.29 22.09 -6.49
N ALA A 125 18.88 21.49 -5.45
CA ALA A 125 20.31 21.57 -5.17
C ALA A 125 21.18 20.94 -6.27
N LEU A 126 20.80 19.76 -6.78
CA LEU A 126 21.50 19.10 -7.88
C LEU A 126 21.36 19.89 -9.20
N GLY A 127 20.27 20.62 -9.38
CA GLY A 127 20.06 21.52 -10.50
C GLY A 127 21.01 22.74 -10.55
N TRP A 128 21.67 23.09 -9.44
CA TRP A 128 22.67 24.18 -9.41
C TRP A 128 24.01 23.80 -10.03
N TRP A 129 24.25 22.50 -10.29
CA TRP A 129 25.48 22.03 -10.93
C TRP A 129 25.47 22.33 -12.43
N ARG A 130 26.52 23.04 -12.89
CA ARG A 130 26.71 23.47 -14.28
C ARG A 130 27.93 22.80 -14.92
N GLY A 131 28.52 21.82 -14.24
CA GLY A 131 29.73 21.09 -14.63
C GLY A 131 30.56 20.70 -13.43
N PRO A 132 31.78 20.20 -13.64
CA PRO A 132 32.69 19.86 -12.54
C PRO A 132 32.96 21.07 -11.63
N SER A 133 33.00 20.85 -10.32
CA SER A 133 33.26 21.91 -9.36
C SER A 133 34.61 22.60 -9.65
N TYR A 134 34.62 23.93 -9.56
CA TYR A 134 35.82 24.73 -9.86
C TYR A 134 36.48 24.36 -11.21
N ALA A 135 35.68 24.18 -12.26
CA ALA A 135 36.10 23.61 -13.54
C ALA A 135 37.39 24.26 -14.13
N GLU A 136 37.56 25.57 -13.95
CA GLU A 136 38.72 26.32 -14.43
C GLU A 136 40.01 26.03 -13.66
N PHE A 137 39.92 25.41 -12.49
CA PHE A 137 41.04 25.19 -11.56
C PHE A 137 41.27 23.69 -11.28
N ALA A 138 41.03 22.85 -12.29
CA ALA A 138 41.18 21.38 -12.14
C ALA A 138 42.62 20.96 -11.83
N GLY A 139 43.63 21.68 -12.30
CA GLY A 139 45.06 21.44 -12.06
C GLY A 139 45.62 22.13 -10.82
N GLU A 140 44.82 22.93 -10.11
CA GLU A 140 45.34 23.75 -9.01
C GLU A 140 45.25 22.96 -7.67
N SER A 141 46.39 22.84 -7.01
CA SER A 141 46.51 22.07 -5.75
C SER A 141 45.62 22.61 -4.64
N TRP A 142 45.46 23.93 -4.53
CA TRP A 142 44.62 24.59 -3.53
C TRP A 142 43.13 24.29 -3.70
N ALA A 143 42.70 23.93 -4.92
CA ALA A 143 41.28 23.59 -5.21
C ALA A 143 40.99 22.09 -5.05
N HIS A 144 42.02 21.23 -5.08
CA HIS A 144 41.89 19.77 -5.17
C HIS A 144 41.03 19.18 -4.04
N ALA A 145 41.38 19.47 -2.78
CA ALA A 145 40.64 18.93 -1.63
C ALA A 145 39.14 19.37 -1.63
N GLU A 146 38.86 20.61 -1.99
CA GLU A 146 37.47 21.11 -2.03
C GLU A 146 36.69 20.51 -3.19
N ARG A 147 37.32 20.33 -4.36
CA ARG A 147 36.72 19.66 -5.50
C ARG A 147 36.37 18.21 -5.19
N THR A 148 37.30 17.45 -4.62
CA THR A 148 37.05 16.06 -4.20
C THR A 148 35.91 15.99 -3.19
N ARG A 149 35.89 16.89 -2.23
CA ARG A 149 34.86 16.95 -1.20
C ARG A 149 33.47 17.28 -1.79
N LEU A 150 33.39 18.23 -2.70
CA LEU A 150 32.12 18.60 -3.34
C LEU A 150 31.61 17.50 -4.27
N GLU A 151 32.50 16.82 -4.99
CA GLU A 151 32.12 15.69 -5.84
C GLU A 151 31.56 14.54 -5.00
N GLU A 152 32.22 14.17 -3.89
CA GLU A 152 31.71 13.14 -2.98
C GLU A 152 30.35 13.53 -2.37
N LEU A 153 30.18 14.80 -2.03
CA LEU A 153 28.91 15.31 -1.54
C LEU A 153 27.80 15.25 -2.63
N ARG A 154 28.16 15.49 -3.89
CA ARG A 154 27.24 15.36 -5.04
C ARG A 154 26.79 13.91 -5.22
N LEU A 155 27.74 12.96 -5.20
CA LEU A 155 27.41 11.55 -5.30
C LEU A 155 26.50 11.08 -4.15
N SER A 156 26.78 11.51 -2.93
CA SER A 156 25.93 11.26 -1.77
C SER A 156 24.54 11.90 -1.90
N ALA A 157 24.45 13.09 -2.53
CA ALA A 157 23.17 13.75 -2.80
C ALA A 157 22.33 12.98 -3.83
N VAL A 158 22.97 12.42 -4.88
CA VAL A 158 22.29 11.57 -5.88
C VAL A 158 21.75 10.29 -5.25
N GLU A 159 22.56 9.62 -4.40
CA GLU A 159 22.11 8.44 -3.67
C GLU A 159 20.91 8.76 -2.74
N ARG A 160 21.02 9.85 -1.98
CA ARG A 160 19.92 10.30 -1.10
C ARG A 160 18.66 10.71 -1.87
N GLN A 161 18.81 11.34 -3.05
CA GLN A 161 17.70 11.64 -3.93
C GLN A 161 17.00 10.35 -4.39
N ALA A 162 17.77 9.33 -4.76
CA ALA A 162 17.22 8.03 -5.12
C ALA A 162 16.52 7.36 -3.92
N GLU A 163 17.08 7.43 -2.71
CA GLU A 163 16.40 6.96 -1.47
C GLU A 163 15.08 7.70 -1.23
N ALA A 164 15.08 9.02 -1.39
CA ALA A 164 13.86 9.82 -1.27
C ALA A 164 12.81 9.43 -2.34
N ARG A 165 13.21 9.26 -3.60
CA ARG A 165 12.33 8.78 -4.68
C ARG A 165 11.78 7.39 -4.40
N LEU A 166 12.61 6.45 -3.96
CA LEU A 166 12.19 5.12 -3.54
C LEU A 166 11.21 5.20 -2.37
N ALA A 167 11.50 6.05 -1.41
CA ALA A 167 10.62 6.27 -0.28
C ALA A 167 9.29 6.90 -0.68
N VAL A 168 9.19 7.74 -1.72
CA VAL A 168 7.94 8.32 -2.27
C VAL A 168 7.30 7.51 -3.41
N GLY A 169 7.74 6.28 -3.66
CA GLY A 169 7.15 5.39 -4.67
C GLY A 169 7.54 5.68 -6.12
N LEU A 170 8.52 6.56 -6.36
CA LEU A 170 9.04 6.91 -7.68
C LEU A 170 10.24 6.03 -8.06
N ALA A 171 10.09 4.72 -7.87
CA ALA A 171 11.17 3.75 -8.08
C ALA A 171 11.66 3.75 -9.53
N ALA A 172 10.76 3.73 -10.49
CA ALA A 172 11.11 3.69 -11.92
C ALA A 172 11.91 4.91 -12.37
N GLU A 173 11.63 6.09 -11.80
CA GLU A 173 12.32 7.35 -12.11
C GLU A 173 13.75 7.40 -11.57
N SER A 174 14.07 6.55 -10.58
CA SER A 174 15.41 6.45 -10.00
C SER A 174 16.37 5.60 -10.86
N VAL A 175 15.85 4.68 -11.68
CA VAL A 175 16.66 3.69 -12.41
C VAL A 175 17.69 4.33 -13.34
N PRO A 176 17.35 5.28 -14.24
CA PRO A 176 18.33 5.82 -15.18
C PRO A 176 19.50 6.54 -14.49
N GLY A 177 19.20 7.31 -13.44
CA GLY A 177 20.22 8.04 -12.68
C GLY A 177 21.15 7.13 -11.90
N LEU A 178 20.59 6.07 -11.30
CA LEU A 178 21.37 5.08 -10.56
C LEU A 178 22.20 4.19 -11.50
N ASP A 179 21.70 3.84 -12.68
CA ASP A 179 22.45 3.07 -13.68
C ASP A 179 23.68 3.85 -14.17
N ALA A 180 23.51 5.14 -14.47
CA ALA A 180 24.62 6.03 -14.79
C ALA A 180 25.62 6.13 -13.62
N LEU A 181 25.14 6.26 -12.38
CA LEU A 181 25.99 6.36 -11.20
C LEU A 181 26.86 5.12 -10.99
N VAL A 182 26.31 3.91 -11.13
CA VAL A 182 27.08 2.67 -10.96
C VAL A 182 28.05 2.44 -12.13
N ALA A 183 27.76 2.96 -13.32
CA ALA A 183 28.65 2.90 -14.46
C ALA A 183 29.88 3.80 -14.28
N GLU A 184 29.70 5.01 -13.73
CA GLU A 184 30.77 5.98 -13.48
C GLU A 184 31.55 5.70 -12.18
N HIS A 185 30.86 5.14 -11.17
CA HIS A 185 31.39 4.91 -9.82
C HIS A 185 31.14 3.46 -9.35
N PRO A 186 31.74 2.46 -10.00
CA PRO A 186 31.43 1.04 -9.80
C PRO A 186 31.73 0.50 -8.38
N TRP A 187 32.54 1.22 -7.59
CA TRP A 187 32.89 0.83 -6.22
C TRP A 187 31.88 1.30 -5.15
N ARG A 188 30.83 2.02 -5.56
CA ARG A 188 29.80 2.52 -4.64
C ARG A 188 28.70 1.48 -4.44
N GLU A 189 28.88 0.57 -3.48
CA GLU A 189 27.90 -0.48 -3.18
C GLU A 189 26.50 0.08 -2.82
N GLY A 190 26.44 1.27 -2.20
CA GLY A 190 25.18 1.96 -1.91
C GLY A 190 24.35 2.21 -3.18
N ALA A 191 24.98 2.64 -4.26
CA ALA A 191 24.32 2.88 -5.54
C ALA A 191 23.80 1.58 -6.18
N TRP A 192 24.57 0.48 -6.13
CA TRP A 192 24.14 -0.84 -6.60
C TRP A 192 22.92 -1.35 -5.82
N ARG A 193 22.95 -1.19 -4.49
CA ARG A 193 21.83 -1.55 -3.61
C ARG A 193 20.56 -0.78 -3.98
N LEU A 194 20.66 0.54 -4.18
CA LEU A 194 19.55 1.39 -4.55
C LEU A 194 19.01 1.06 -5.95
N LEU A 195 19.90 0.79 -6.93
CA LEU A 195 19.50 0.39 -8.27
C LEU A 195 18.74 -0.94 -8.27
N ALA A 196 19.23 -1.95 -7.55
CA ALA A 196 18.55 -3.23 -7.43
C ALA A 196 17.18 -3.08 -6.76
N LEU A 197 17.08 -2.29 -5.68
CA LEU A 197 15.80 -2.01 -5.01
C LEU A 197 14.83 -1.24 -5.90
N ALA A 198 15.33 -0.27 -6.69
CA ALA A 198 14.52 0.49 -7.65
C ALA A 198 13.93 -0.42 -8.75
N LEU A 199 14.74 -1.30 -9.30
CA LEU A 199 14.31 -2.29 -10.29
C LEU A 199 13.28 -3.26 -9.70
N TYR A 200 13.54 -3.80 -8.51
CA TYR A 200 12.61 -4.70 -7.82
C TYR A 200 11.24 -4.05 -7.61
N ARG A 201 11.21 -2.84 -7.02
CA ARG A 201 9.98 -2.07 -6.78
C ARG A 201 9.26 -1.62 -8.06
N SER A 202 9.96 -1.64 -9.20
CA SER A 202 9.39 -1.40 -10.53
C SER A 202 8.89 -2.69 -11.21
N GLY A 203 8.82 -3.82 -10.48
CA GLY A 203 8.40 -5.13 -11.01
C GLY A 203 9.47 -5.86 -11.85
N ARG A 204 10.70 -5.33 -11.94
CA ARG A 204 11.80 -5.85 -12.76
C ARG A 204 12.74 -6.74 -11.95
N GLN A 205 12.17 -7.75 -11.25
CA GLN A 205 12.92 -8.63 -10.33
C GLN A 205 14.13 -9.31 -10.98
N GLY A 206 13.98 -9.79 -12.22
CA GLY A 206 15.07 -10.46 -12.93
C GLY A 206 16.27 -9.55 -13.17
N GLU A 207 16.03 -8.28 -13.50
CA GLU A 207 17.07 -7.28 -13.69
C GLU A 207 17.69 -6.84 -12.37
N ALA A 208 16.90 -6.73 -11.30
CA ALA A 208 17.42 -6.47 -9.96
C ALA A 208 18.46 -7.52 -9.53
N LEU A 209 18.16 -8.81 -9.72
CA LEU A 209 19.09 -9.90 -9.43
C LEU A 209 20.31 -9.91 -10.37
N ALA A 210 20.15 -9.50 -11.64
CA ALA A 210 21.27 -9.37 -12.57
C ALA A 210 22.23 -8.25 -12.17
N VAL A 211 21.71 -7.12 -11.69
CA VAL A 211 22.48 -5.99 -11.14
C VAL A 211 23.27 -6.43 -9.92
N LEU A 212 22.67 -7.16 -8.98
CA LEU A 212 23.36 -7.65 -7.77
C LEU A 212 24.48 -8.65 -8.11
N ARG A 213 24.26 -9.52 -9.10
CA ARG A 213 25.31 -10.44 -9.60
C ARG A 213 26.47 -9.66 -10.21
N ARG A 214 26.17 -8.68 -11.07
CA ARG A 214 27.20 -7.83 -11.69
C ARG A 214 28.04 -7.09 -10.65
N ALA A 215 27.40 -6.54 -9.62
CA ALA A 215 28.11 -5.90 -8.51
C ALA A 215 29.06 -6.87 -7.79
N ARG A 216 28.59 -8.10 -7.52
CA ARG A 216 29.40 -9.14 -6.88
C ARG A 216 30.60 -9.54 -7.74
N GLU A 217 30.39 -9.81 -9.02
CA GLU A 217 31.45 -10.18 -9.95
C GLU A 217 32.51 -9.09 -10.00
N LEU A 218 32.11 -7.83 -10.12
CA LEU A 218 33.02 -6.68 -10.16
C LEU A 218 33.84 -6.54 -8.87
N LEU A 219 33.21 -6.65 -7.69
CA LEU A 219 33.91 -6.55 -6.41
C LEU A 219 34.91 -7.72 -6.22
N ALA A 220 34.52 -8.94 -6.63
CA ALA A 220 35.39 -10.11 -6.51
C ALA A 220 36.54 -10.07 -7.51
N GLU A 221 36.29 -9.72 -8.78
CA GLU A 221 37.30 -9.76 -9.83
C GLU A 221 38.33 -8.62 -9.73
N GLU A 222 37.87 -7.41 -9.39
CA GLU A 222 38.72 -6.23 -9.41
C GLU A 222 39.31 -5.86 -8.03
N LEU A 223 38.60 -6.15 -6.95
CA LEU A 223 39.05 -5.82 -5.59
C LEU A 223 39.37 -7.06 -4.74
N GLY A 224 38.94 -8.25 -5.15
CA GLY A 224 39.12 -9.48 -4.37
C GLY A 224 38.36 -9.51 -3.05
N ILE A 225 37.26 -8.77 -2.95
CA ILE A 225 36.42 -8.68 -1.75
C ILE A 225 35.00 -9.21 -1.99
N ASP A 226 34.40 -9.70 -0.91
CA ASP A 226 32.98 -10.06 -0.92
C ASP A 226 32.10 -8.80 -0.82
N PRO A 227 30.87 -8.82 -1.39
CA PRO A 227 29.90 -7.75 -1.22
C PRO A 227 29.56 -7.48 0.25
N SER A 228 29.19 -6.24 0.55
CA SER A 228 28.76 -5.85 1.89
C SER A 228 27.56 -6.67 2.37
N PRO A 229 27.37 -6.80 3.71
CA PRO A 229 26.20 -7.48 4.27
C PRO A 229 24.87 -6.91 3.78
N GLN A 230 24.80 -5.59 3.52
CA GLN A 230 23.61 -4.94 3.02
C GLN A 230 23.24 -5.39 1.60
N LEU A 231 24.23 -5.56 0.73
CA LEU A 231 24.01 -6.01 -0.64
C LEU A 231 23.58 -7.49 -0.67
N THR A 232 24.23 -8.32 0.14
CA THR A 232 23.93 -9.76 0.29
C THR A 232 22.55 -10.00 0.91
N SER A 233 22.16 -9.19 1.92
CA SER A 233 20.83 -9.25 2.53
C SER A 233 19.75 -8.90 1.51
N LEU A 234 19.94 -7.82 0.73
CA LEU A 234 18.95 -7.41 -0.29
C LEU A 234 18.72 -8.52 -1.32
N GLU A 235 19.76 -9.21 -1.79
CA GLU A 235 19.60 -10.33 -2.72
C GLU A 235 18.74 -11.45 -2.12
N THR A 236 19.00 -11.79 -0.86
CA THR A 236 18.24 -12.80 -0.12
C THR A 236 16.79 -12.39 0.05
N ASP A 237 16.55 -11.13 0.40
CA ASP A 237 15.21 -10.58 0.63
C ASP A 237 14.40 -10.54 -0.69
N ILE A 238 15.03 -10.17 -1.82
CA ILE A 238 14.40 -10.22 -3.16
C ILE A 238 14.02 -11.66 -3.54
N LEU A 239 14.91 -12.63 -3.28
CA LEU A 239 14.65 -14.05 -3.59
C LEU A 239 13.51 -14.61 -2.74
N ARG A 240 13.39 -14.17 -1.49
CA ARG A 240 12.32 -14.57 -0.56
C ARG A 240 11.03 -13.78 -0.75
N ARG A 241 11.05 -12.72 -1.54
CA ARG A 241 9.94 -11.75 -1.67
C ARG A 241 9.52 -11.20 -0.32
N ASP A 242 10.51 -10.74 0.47
CA ASP A 242 10.27 -10.23 1.82
C ASP A 242 9.43 -8.95 1.76
N ASP A 243 8.32 -8.92 2.52
CA ASP A 243 7.36 -7.79 2.54
C ASP A 243 8.02 -6.46 2.95
N ARG A 244 9.15 -6.50 3.67
CA ARG A 244 9.92 -5.30 4.02
C ARG A 244 10.50 -4.56 2.82
N LEU A 245 10.60 -5.20 1.65
CA LEU A 245 11.05 -4.55 0.41
C LEU A 245 9.94 -3.74 -0.25
N GLU A 246 8.69 -3.98 0.10
CA GLU A 246 7.54 -3.26 -0.44
C GLU A 246 7.33 -1.94 0.28
N LEU A 247 6.67 -1.02 -0.40
CA LEU A 247 6.29 0.26 0.20
C LEU A 247 5.12 0.04 1.16
N ASP A 248 5.18 0.63 2.35
CA ASP A 248 4.03 0.71 3.26
C ASP A 248 2.86 1.42 2.56
N PRO A 249 1.72 0.73 2.32
CA PRO A 249 0.58 1.32 1.61
C PRO A 249 -0.08 2.48 2.34
N GLY A 250 0.03 2.55 3.67
CA GLY A 250 -0.40 3.73 4.42
C GLY A 250 0.36 4.97 3.96
N ARG A 251 1.67 4.85 3.75
CA ARG A 251 2.50 5.92 3.18
C ARG A 251 2.24 6.19 1.70
N MET A 252 1.91 5.18 0.90
CA MET A 252 1.45 5.40 -0.49
C MET A 252 0.18 6.23 -0.54
N TRP A 253 -0.76 5.97 0.39
CA TRP A 253 -1.98 6.76 0.52
C TRP A 253 -1.70 8.23 0.87
N GLU A 254 -0.96 8.50 1.94
CA GLU A 254 -0.61 9.87 2.36
C GLU A 254 0.05 10.66 1.22
N ARG A 255 0.84 9.99 0.40
CA ARG A 255 1.55 10.59 -0.74
C ARG A 255 0.68 10.81 -1.95
N ALA A 256 -0.16 9.84 -2.31
CA ALA A 256 -1.12 10.01 -3.39
C ALA A 256 -2.08 11.17 -3.06
N ALA A 257 -2.52 11.28 -1.80
CA ALA A 257 -3.31 12.40 -1.32
C ALA A 257 -2.54 13.74 -1.41
N ALA A 258 -1.28 13.79 -0.96
CA ALA A 258 -0.46 14.99 -1.01
C ALA A 258 -0.04 15.39 -2.44
N ALA A 259 0.27 14.43 -3.32
CA ALA A 259 0.54 14.71 -4.74
C ALA A 259 -0.71 15.24 -5.45
N TYR A 260 -1.87 14.66 -5.12
CA TYR A 260 -3.16 15.11 -5.62
C TYR A 260 -3.48 16.53 -5.16
N ASP A 261 -3.25 16.87 -3.88
CA ASP A 261 -3.43 18.22 -3.34
C ASP A 261 -2.55 19.27 -4.04
N ARG A 262 -1.37 18.90 -4.54
CA ARG A 262 -0.47 19.79 -5.29
C ARG A 262 -0.90 20.00 -6.75
N THR A 263 -1.48 18.97 -7.38
CA THR A 263 -1.80 19.00 -8.82
C THR A 263 -3.20 19.51 -9.12
N VAL A 264 -4.13 19.44 -8.16
CA VAL A 264 -5.53 19.83 -8.37
C VAL A 264 -5.84 21.15 -7.67
N ALA A 265 -5.74 22.23 -8.40
CA ALA A 265 -6.26 23.56 -8.01
C ALA A 265 -7.79 23.63 -7.95
N SER A 266 -8.51 22.53 -8.18
CA SER A 266 -9.95 22.41 -8.13
C SER A 266 -10.42 22.16 -6.69
N GLY A 267 -11.55 22.77 -6.31
CA GLY A 267 -12.07 22.84 -4.95
C GLY A 267 -12.26 21.49 -4.24
N ALA A 268 -12.54 21.54 -2.96
CA ALA A 268 -12.67 20.40 -2.03
C ALA A 268 -13.56 19.23 -2.54
N ARG A 269 -14.54 19.51 -3.40
CA ARG A 269 -15.42 18.52 -4.05
C ARG A 269 -14.64 17.51 -4.90
N ALA A 270 -13.86 17.99 -5.86
CA ALA A 270 -13.11 17.14 -6.78
C ALA A 270 -12.08 16.29 -6.05
N ARG A 271 -11.48 16.84 -5.00
CA ARG A 271 -10.54 16.09 -4.13
C ARG A 271 -11.22 14.90 -3.45
N LEU A 272 -12.39 15.08 -2.85
CA LEU A 272 -13.11 14.00 -2.17
C LEU A 272 -13.53 12.89 -3.14
N GLU A 273 -14.01 13.24 -4.33
CA GLU A 273 -14.42 12.25 -5.34
C GLU A 273 -13.24 11.41 -5.85
N SER A 274 -12.09 12.04 -6.09
CA SER A 274 -10.89 11.31 -6.52
C SER A 274 -10.26 10.48 -5.39
N THR A 275 -10.36 10.96 -4.15
CA THR A 275 -9.96 10.19 -2.96
C THR A 275 -10.71 8.86 -2.90
N VAL A 276 -12.03 8.84 -3.14
CA VAL A 276 -12.81 7.61 -3.17
C VAL A 276 -12.35 6.65 -4.28
N GLY A 277 -12.01 7.17 -5.46
CA GLY A 277 -11.46 6.36 -6.56
C GLY A 277 -10.15 5.66 -6.18
N LEU A 278 -9.27 6.38 -5.49
CA LEU A 278 -8.01 5.83 -4.98
C LEU A 278 -8.24 4.79 -3.88
N LEU A 279 -9.11 5.09 -2.90
CA LEU A 279 -9.48 4.14 -1.84
C LEU A 279 -10.02 2.83 -2.41
N ARG A 280 -10.86 2.91 -3.45
CA ARG A 280 -11.38 1.75 -4.16
C ARG A 280 -10.26 0.94 -4.81
N SER A 281 -9.31 1.59 -5.48
CA SER A 281 -8.17 0.92 -6.10
C SER A 281 -7.30 0.21 -5.07
N LEU A 282 -7.02 0.85 -3.94
CA LEU A 282 -6.27 0.26 -2.83
C LEU A 282 -7.00 -0.94 -2.21
N ALA A 283 -8.32 -0.84 -2.02
CA ALA A 283 -9.10 -1.94 -1.44
C ALA A 283 -9.11 -3.19 -2.34
N VAL A 284 -9.13 -3.02 -3.66
CA VAL A 284 -9.10 -4.12 -4.63
C VAL A 284 -7.71 -4.77 -4.73
N ALA A 285 -6.64 -4.03 -4.44
CA ALA A 285 -5.29 -4.56 -4.39
C ALA A 285 -5.06 -5.53 -3.21
N GLY A 286 -5.89 -5.47 -2.15
CA GLY A 286 -5.81 -6.36 -0.98
C GLY A 286 -4.70 -5.99 0.00
N GLY A 287 -4.46 -6.88 0.98
CA GLY A 287 -3.40 -6.72 1.96
C GLY A 287 -3.48 -5.39 2.72
N SER A 288 -2.35 -4.75 2.85
CA SER A 288 -2.21 -3.43 3.51
C SER A 288 -2.94 -2.31 2.76
N GLY A 289 -3.17 -2.43 1.43
CA GLY A 289 -4.01 -1.50 0.67
C GLY A 289 -5.47 -1.52 1.11
N LEU A 290 -6.03 -2.70 1.37
CA LEU A 290 -7.37 -2.85 1.90
C LEU A 290 -7.49 -2.27 3.33
N ALA A 291 -6.47 -2.48 4.17
CA ALA A 291 -6.42 -1.91 5.52
C ALA A 291 -6.37 -0.37 5.49
N ALA A 292 -5.49 0.21 4.67
CA ALA A 292 -5.37 1.65 4.49
C ALA A 292 -6.67 2.28 3.93
N ALA A 293 -7.30 1.63 2.94
CA ALA A 293 -8.58 2.10 2.38
C ALA A 293 -9.67 2.13 3.45
N ARG A 294 -9.72 1.12 4.31
CA ARG A 294 -10.68 1.04 5.43
C ARG A 294 -10.46 2.18 6.43
N GLU A 295 -9.23 2.41 6.84
CA GLU A 295 -8.87 3.44 7.81
C GLU A 295 -9.28 4.84 7.31
N GLN A 296 -9.03 5.16 6.04
CA GLN A 296 -9.28 6.49 5.48
C GLN A 296 -10.73 6.74 5.04
N ARG A 297 -11.51 5.67 4.82
CA ARG A 297 -12.88 5.78 4.29
C ARG A 297 -13.79 6.63 5.17
N LEU A 298 -13.78 6.40 6.48
CA LEU A 298 -14.64 7.14 7.42
C LEU A 298 -14.26 8.62 7.50
N ALA A 299 -12.97 8.94 7.51
CA ALA A 299 -12.48 10.32 7.50
C ALA A 299 -12.93 11.06 6.23
N THR A 300 -12.88 10.39 5.07
CA THR A 300 -13.34 10.94 3.78
C THR A 300 -14.84 11.22 3.79
N ILE A 301 -15.65 10.32 4.35
CA ILE A 301 -17.10 10.52 4.53
C ILE A 301 -17.38 11.70 5.45
N SER A 302 -16.69 11.77 6.60
CA SER A 302 -16.87 12.88 7.55
C SER A 302 -16.52 14.24 6.94
N ALA A 303 -15.46 14.30 6.13
CA ALA A 303 -15.10 15.51 5.40
C ALA A 303 -16.18 15.92 4.38
N ALA A 304 -16.81 14.96 3.71
CA ALA A 304 -17.94 15.24 2.80
C ALA A 304 -19.17 15.77 3.54
N GLU A 305 -19.50 15.19 4.70
CA GLU A 305 -20.63 15.67 5.55
C GLU A 305 -20.41 17.12 6.00
N GLN A 306 -19.14 17.51 6.35
CA GLN A 306 -18.81 18.89 6.77
C GLN A 306 -19.03 19.93 5.67
N LEU A 307 -18.95 19.56 4.39
CA LEU A 307 -19.27 20.46 3.27
C LEU A 307 -20.77 20.73 3.12
N GLY A 308 -21.63 19.97 3.81
CA GLY A 308 -23.07 20.21 3.90
C GLY A 308 -23.87 19.86 2.64
N ASP A 309 -23.25 19.32 1.59
CA ASP A 309 -23.86 18.92 0.33
C ASP A 309 -24.25 17.43 0.36
N PRO A 310 -25.58 17.09 0.37
CA PRO A 310 -26.01 15.70 0.48
C PRO A 310 -25.72 14.88 -0.78
N GLU A 311 -25.69 15.48 -1.98
CA GLU A 311 -25.39 14.76 -3.21
C GLU A 311 -23.90 14.39 -3.27
N LEU A 312 -23.02 15.32 -2.89
CA LEU A 312 -21.58 15.04 -2.78
C LEU A 312 -21.34 13.92 -1.75
N THR A 313 -21.95 14.03 -0.57
CA THR A 313 -21.83 13.01 0.47
C THR A 313 -22.32 11.65 -0.02
N ALA A 314 -23.44 11.61 -0.73
CA ALA A 314 -23.96 10.38 -1.32
C ALA A 314 -23.00 9.77 -2.37
N ARG A 315 -22.35 10.60 -3.20
CA ARG A 315 -21.34 10.14 -4.14
C ARG A 315 -20.09 9.61 -3.44
N VAL A 316 -19.62 10.30 -2.40
CA VAL A 316 -18.46 9.87 -1.60
C VAL A 316 -18.72 8.53 -0.92
N ILE A 317 -19.90 8.33 -0.34
CA ILE A 317 -20.28 7.06 0.30
C ILE A 317 -20.47 5.95 -0.74
N GLY A 318 -21.23 6.23 -1.80
CA GLY A 318 -21.72 5.22 -2.74
C GLY A 318 -20.74 4.84 -3.85
N ASN A 319 -19.71 5.66 -4.13
CA ASN A 319 -18.71 5.34 -5.14
C ASN A 319 -17.59 4.41 -4.61
N PHE A 320 -17.61 4.07 -3.32
CA PHE A 320 -16.80 2.99 -2.78
C PHE A 320 -17.51 1.65 -3.02
N ASP A 321 -17.62 1.27 -4.29
CA ASP A 321 -18.33 0.08 -4.78
C ASP A 321 -17.42 -1.15 -4.87
N VAL A 322 -16.63 -1.40 -3.82
CA VAL A 322 -15.79 -2.60 -3.72
C VAL A 322 -16.67 -3.81 -3.42
N PRO A 323 -16.68 -4.83 -4.31
CA PRO A 323 -17.51 -6.00 -4.09
C PRO A 323 -17.11 -6.77 -2.84
N GLY A 324 -18.09 -7.19 -2.04
CA GLY A 324 -17.91 -8.07 -0.90
C GLY A 324 -18.34 -9.49 -1.23
N ILE A 325 -17.60 -10.48 -0.74
CA ILE A 325 -17.96 -11.90 -0.80
C ILE A 325 -18.15 -12.49 0.58
N TRP A 326 -17.53 -11.90 1.60
CA TRP A 326 -17.58 -12.35 2.99
C TRP A 326 -18.68 -11.64 3.77
N THR A 327 -19.59 -12.38 4.38
CA THR A 327 -20.82 -11.85 5.02
C THR A 327 -20.60 -11.34 6.45
N ARG A 328 -19.35 -11.29 6.93
CA ARG A 328 -19.01 -10.70 8.22
C ARG A 328 -18.16 -9.45 8.00
N SER A 329 -18.46 -8.38 8.74
CA SER A 329 -17.64 -7.17 8.69
C SER A 329 -16.33 -7.37 9.44
N ASP A 330 -15.23 -6.85 8.86
CA ASP A 330 -13.92 -6.83 9.52
C ASP A 330 -13.89 -5.87 10.72
N ASP A 331 -14.62 -4.75 10.60
CA ASP A 331 -14.81 -3.75 11.65
C ASP A 331 -16.29 -3.37 11.78
N PRO A 332 -17.04 -4.05 12.67
CA PRO A 332 -18.45 -3.75 12.90
C PRO A 332 -18.71 -2.33 13.42
N GLY A 333 -17.77 -1.75 14.16
CA GLY A 333 -17.89 -0.38 14.67
C GLY A 333 -17.84 0.64 13.55
N GLN A 334 -16.86 0.53 12.66
CA GLN A 334 -16.75 1.38 11.48
C GLN A 334 -17.93 1.18 10.53
N ALA A 335 -18.35 -0.06 10.28
CA ALA A 335 -19.51 -0.35 9.44
C ALA A 335 -20.77 0.34 9.97
N ALA A 336 -21.02 0.32 11.29
CA ALA A 336 -22.15 1.01 11.91
C ALA A 336 -22.08 2.54 11.70
N LEU A 337 -20.90 3.14 11.78
CA LEU A 337 -20.72 4.58 11.52
C LEU A 337 -20.98 4.95 10.05
N ILE A 338 -20.55 4.11 9.12
CA ILE A 338 -20.81 4.29 7.68
C ILE A 338 -22.32 4.16 7.39
N VAL A 339 -22.98 3.16 7.97
CA VAL A 339 -24.45 3.00 7.85
C VAL A 339 -25.15 4.23 8.39
N ALA A 340 -24.76 4.74 9.57
CA ALA A 340 -25.36 5.94 10.15
C ALA A 340 -25.18 7.18 9.26
N ALA A 341 -24.01 7.37 8.64
CA ALA A 341 -23.77 8.46 7.69
C ALA A 341 -24.63 8.31 6.42
N ALA A 342 -24.74 7.08 5.89
CA ALA A 342 -25.58 6.79 4.72
C ALA A 342 -27.06 7.05 5.01
N GLU A 343 -27.57 6.65 6.19
CA GLU A 343 -28.96 6.91 6.60
C GLU A 343 -29.25 8.42 6.77
N ARG A 344 -28.33 9.16 7.41
CA ARG A 344 -28.46 10.63 7.53
C ARG A 344 -28.52 11.31 6.15
N THR A 345 -27.68 10.85 5.23
CA THR A 345 -27.62 11.40 3.87
C THR A 345 -28.87 11.02 3.08
N LEU A 346 -29.30 9.76 3.17
CA LEU A 346 -30.51 9.25 2.51
C LEU A 346 -31.75 10.03 2.93
N ALA A 347 -31.90 10.39 4.20
CA ALA A 347 -33.02 11.18 4.72
C ALA A 347 -33.09 12.61 4.13
N ARG A 348 -31.99 13.12 3.56
CA ARG A 348 -31.90 14.46 2.95
C ARG A 348 -32.14 14.45 1.43
N LEU A 349 -32.24 13.28 0.81
CA LEU A 349 -32.43 13.11 -0.62
C LEU A 349 -33.90 12.75 -0.94
N SER A 350 -34.54 13.54 -1.82
CA SER A 350 -35.90 13.29 -2.24
C SER A 350 -36.00 12.08 -3.18
N PRO A 351 -36.99 11.18 -2.98
CA PRO A 351 -37.31 10.15 -3.97
C PRO A 351 -37.70 10.77 -5.33
N GLY A 352 -37.32 10.08 -6.42
CA GLY A 352 -37.56 10.54 -7.78
C GLY A 352 -36.39 11.37 -8.33
N ASP A 353 -36.09 12.51 -7.70
CA ASP A 353 -35.05 13.44 -8.19
C ASP A 353 -33.62 12.92 -7.96
N HIS A 354 -33.42 12.09 -6.92
CA HIS A 354 -32.10 11.62 -6.49
C HIS A 354 -31.96 10.09 -6.48
N ASP A 355 -32.79 9.38 -7.24
CA ASP A 355 -32.87 7.92 -7.22
C ASP A 355 -31.52 7.22 -7.44
N PRO A 356 -30.61 7.65 -8.36
CA PRO A 356 -29.30 7.02 -8.47
C PRO A 356 -28.45 7.13 -7.20
N ALA A 357 -28.45 8.29 -6.54
CA ALA A 357 -27.73 8.51 -5.30
C ALA A 357 -28.35 7.71 -4.14
N ARG A 358 -29.68 7.66 -4.07
CA ARG A 358 -30.43 6.85 -3.09
C ARG A 358 -30.09 5.36 -3.23
N ALA A 359 -30.11 4.83 -4.46
CA ALA A 359 -29.80 3.43 -4.72
C ALA A 359 -28.37 3.06 -4.27
N ARG A 360 -27.39 3.92 -4.50
CA ARG A 360 -26.00 3.72 -4.03
C ARG A 360 -25.88 3.72 -2.51
N LEU A 361 -26.57 4.65 -1.83
CA LEU A 361 -26.59 4.68 -0.37
C LEU A 361 -27.27 3.43 0.21
N LEU A 362 -28.37 2.98 -0.39
CA LEU A 362 -29.06 1.77 0.01
C LEU A 362 -28.20 0.51 -0.21
N ALA A 363 -27.47 0.42 -1.34
CA ALA A 363 -26.51 -0.65 -1.58
C ALA A 363 -25.39 -0.65 -0.52
N THR A 364 -24.88 0.54 -0.15
CA THR A 364 -23.89 0.68 0.92
C THR A 364 -24.46 0.25 2.27
N ILE A 365 -25.67 0.69 2.63
CA ILE A 365 -26.35 0.26 3.87
C ILE A 365 -26.49 -1.26 3.89
N ALA A 366 -26.91 -1.87 2.77
CA ALA A 366 -27.03 -3.32 2.66
C ALA A 366 -25.69 -4.02 2.89
N LEU A 367 -24.63 -3.57 2.20
CA LEU A 367 -23.31 -4.19 2.27
C LEU A 367 -22.68 -4.05 3.67
N GLU A 368 -22.77 -2.87 4.29
CA GLU A 368 -22.19 -2.62 5.62
C GLU A 368 -23.04 -3.22 6.75
N SER A 369 -24.33 -3.53 6.52
CA SER A 369 -25.19 -4.23 7.47
C SER A 369 -25.08 -5.75 7.42
N ARG A 370 -24.16 -6.31 6.59
CA ARG A 370 -23.96 -7.75 6.50
C ARG A 370 -23.58 -8.36 7.85
N GLY A 371 -24.14 -9.52 8.15
CA GLY A 371 -23.88 -10.23 9.40
C GLY A 371 -24.54 -9.62 10.64
N THR A 372 -25.29 -8.52 10.52
CA THR A 372 -26.04 -7.92 11.63
C THR A 372 -27.42 -8.57 11.81
N ALA A 373 -27.94 -8.53 13.04
CA ALA A 373 -29.31 -8.96 13.31
C ALA A 373 -30.30 -7.91 12.78
N GLY A 374 -31.40 -8.38 12.18
CA GLY A 374 -32.47 -7.52 11.66
C GLY A 374 -32.62 -7.58 10.14
N ASP A 375 -33.63 -6.89 9.63
CA ASP A 375 -34.04 -6.92 8.23
C ASP A 375 -33.73 -5.63 7.46
N ARG A 376 -33.12 -4.64 8.12
CA ARG A 376 -32.82 -3.33 7.51
C ARG A 376 -31.90 -3.46 6.30
N GLY A 377 -30.84 -4.27 6.41
CA GLY A 377 -29.90 -4.51 5.30
C GLY A 377 -30.60 -5.18 4.12
N LEU A 378 -31.43 -6.20 4.36
CA LEU A 378 -32.19 -6.89 3.30
C LEU A 378 -33.19 -5.94 2.61
N ARG A 379 -33.93 -5.13 3.39
CA ARG A 379 -34.83 -4.12 2.80
C ARG A 379 -34.08 -3.10 1.95
N ALA A 380 -32.92 -2.60 2.45
CA ALA A 380 -32.08 -1.68 1.70
C ALA A 380 -31.57 -2.31 0.38
N ALA A 381 -31.15 -3.57 0.42
CA ALA A 381 -30.71 -4.30 -0.77
C ALA A 381 -31.81 -4.40 -1.82
N ARG A 382 -33.01 -4.81 -1.41
CA ARG A 382 -34.17 -4.97 -2.33
C ARG A 382 -34.69 -3.62 -2.87
N GLU A 383 -34.71 -2.56 -2.07
CA GLU A 383 -35.05 -1.21 -2.51
C GLU A 383 -33.99 -0.69 -3.52
N SER A 384 -32.69 -0.87 -3.24
CA SER A 384 -31.63 -0.53 -4.17
C SER A 384 -31.75 -1.26 -5.51
N GLU A 385 -32.01 -2.57 -5.47
CA GLU A 385 -32.25 -3.39 -6.67
C GLU A 385 -33.44 -2.88 -7.49
N ALA A 386 -34.57 -2.60 -6.84
CA ALA A 386 -35.76 -2.11 -7.51
C ALA A 386 -35.52 -0.76 -8.23
N ILE A 387 -34.83 0.16 -7.57
CA ILE A 387 -34.46 1.46 -8.16
C ILE A 387 -33.48 1.24 -9.32
N ALA A 388 -32.43 0.42 -9.16
CA ALA A 388 -31.42 0.16 -10.19
C ALA A 388 -32.07 -0.43 -11.46
N ARG A 389 -33.00 -1.37 -11.31
CA ARG A 389 -33.77 -1.96 -12.43
C ARG A 389 -34.68 -0.92 -13.11
N ALA A 390 -35.34 -0.06 -12.34
CA ALA A 390 -36.19 1.00 -12.88
C ALA A 390 -35.41 2.06 -13.67
N LEU A 391 -34.17 2.32 -13.28
CA LEU A 391 -33.25 3.25 -13.96
C LEU A 391 -32.51 2.64 -15.15
N ASP A 392 -32.58 1.32 -15.34
CA ASP A 392 -31.80 0.57 -16.32
C ASP A 392 -30.26 0.87 -16.18
N ASP A 393 -29.80 1.05 -14.92
CA ASP A 393 -28.40 1.34 -14.63
C ASP A 393 -27.65 0.04 -14.25
N PRO A 394 -26.80 -0.50 -15.14
CA PRO A 394 -26.12 -1.76 -14.93
C PRO A 394 -25.09 -1.73 -13.78
N ALA A 395 -24.45 -0.58 -13.53
CA ALA A 395 -23.47 -0.46 -12.45
C ALA A 395 -24.16 -0.44 -11.08
N LEU A 396 -25.26 0.28 -10.96
CA LEU A 396 -26.10 0.26 -9.76
C LEU A 396 -26.68 -1.13 -9.51
N LEU A 397 -27.13 -1.82 -10.56
CA LEU A 397 -27.70 -3.15 -10.43
C LEU A 397 -26.64 -4.16 -9.95
N ALA A 398 -25.40 -4.12 -10.47
CA ALA A 398 -24.33 -4.97 -9.99
C ALA A 398 -24.05 -4.76 -8.49
N SER A 399 -23.99 -3.51 -8.05
CA SER A 399 -23.80 -3.17 -6.64
C SER A 399 -24.98 -3.62 -5.76
N ALA A 400 -26.21 -3.42 -6.23
CA ALA A 400 -27.42 -3.84 -5.52
C ALA A 400 -27.51 -5.37 -5.39
N LEU A 401 -27.17 -6.12 -6.46
CA LEU A 401 -27.13 -7.59 -6.45
C LEU A 401 -26.09 -8.12 -5.46
N ASN A 402 -24.94 -7.45 -5.29
CA ASN A 402 -24.01 -7.79 -4.23
C ASN A 402 -24.63 -7.60 -2.84
N GLY A 403 -25.34 -6.49 -2.62
CA GLY A 403 -26.09 -6.28 -1.38
C GLY A 403 -27.13 -7.38 -1.13
N VAL A 404 -27.90 -7.76 -2.16
CA VAL A 404 -28.88 -8.85 -2.07
C VAL A 404 -28.20 -10.18 -1.71
N PHE A 405 -27.10 -10.52 -2.40
CA PHE A 405 -26.32 -11.73 -2.11
C PHE A 405 -25.89 -11.79 -0.64
N MET A 406 -25.39 -10.70 -0.07
CA MET A 406 -24.95 -10.65 1.33
C MET A 406 -26.06 -11.01 2.33
N HIS A 407 -27.31 -10.81 1.97
CA HIS A 407 -28.46 -11.08 2.83
C HIS A 407 -29.18 -12.41 2.51
N THR A 408 -28.66 -13.23 1.56
CA THR A 408 -29.22 -14.56 1.28
C THR A 408 -28.87 -15.61 2.33
N PHE A 409 -28.14 -15.25 3.38
CA PHE A 409 -27.76 -16.14 4.48
C PHE A 409 -28.64 -15.97 5.71
N HIS A 410 -29.75 -15.24 5.59
CA HIS A 410 -30.71 -15.05 6.69
C HIS A 410 -31.42 -16.35 7.10
N ARG A 411 -31.41 -17.36 6.24
CA ARG A 411 -31.86 -18.75 6.49
C ARG A 411 -31.11 -19.72 5.60
N SER A 412 -31.14 -20.99 5.95
CA SER A 412 -30.57 -22.08 5.15
C SER A 412 -31.35 -22.33 3.85
N GLY A 413 -30.75 -23.01 2.87
CA GLY A 413 -31.42 -23.49 1.65
C GLY A 413 -31.60 -22.45 0.56
N LEU A 414 -30.79 -21.39 0.51
CA LEU A 414 -30.85 -20.35 -0.51
C LEU A 414 -29.72 -20.45 -1.56
N ALA A 415 -29.06 -21.59 -1.68
CA ALA A 415 -28.04 -21.80 -2.70
C ALA A 415 -28.57 -21.60 -4.14
N PRO A 416 -29.79 -22.04 -4.51
CA PRO A 416 -30.34 -21.77 -5.84
C PRO A 416 -30.54 -20.27 -6.13
N GLU A 417 -30.94 -19.47 -5.12
CA GLU A 417 -31.06 -18.01 -5.27
C GLU A 417 -29.68 -17.36 -5.45
N ARG A 418 -28.69 -17.80 -4.69
CA ARG A 418 -27.30 -17.35 -4.85
C ARG A 418 -26.73 -17.68 -6.23
N ASP A 419 -26.99 -18.88 -6.77
CA ASP A 419 -26.59 -19.25 -8.13
C ASP A 419 -27.23 -18.33 -9.19
N ALA A 420 -28.52 -17.99 -9.04
CA ALA A 420 -29.19 -17.07 -9.95
C ALA A 420 -28.59 -15.67 -9.91
N ILE A 421 -28.30 -15.13 -8.71
CA ILE A 421 -27.62 -13.83 -8.54
C ILE A 421 -26.24 -13.87 -9.19
N GLY A 422 -25.44 -14.91 -8.96
CA GLY A 422 -24.10 -15.05 -9.55
C GLY A 422 -24.15 -15.09 -11.08
N ARG A 423 -25.14 -15.78 -11.65
CA ARG A 423 -25.34 -15.85 -13.11
C ARG A 423 -25.71 -14.48 -13.69
N GLU A 424 -26.58 -13.74 -13.03
CA GLU A 424 -26.96 -12.40 -13.45
C GLU A 424 -25.76 -11.43 -13.36
N LEU A 425 -24.99 -11.47 -12.27
CA LEU A 425 -23.77 -10.68 -12.10
C LEU A 425 -22.77 -10.94 -13.22
N ILE A 426 -22.48 -12.19 -13.58
CA ILE A 426 -21.57 -12.52 -14.67
C ILE A 426 -22.08 -11.96 -15.99
N THR A 427 -23.36 -12.21 -16.33
CA THR A 427 -23.95 -11.75 -17.59
C THR A 427 -23.90 -10.23 -17.73
N LEU A 428 -24.26 -9.51 -16.65
CA LEU A 428 -24.22 -8.07 -16.61
C LEU A 428 -22.79 -7.53 -16.74
N SER A 429 -21.86 -8.12 -15.98
CA SER A 429 -20.49 -7.66 -15.89
C SER A 429 -19.69 -7.89 -17.18
N VAL A 430 -19.85 -9.04 -17.83
CA VAL A 430 -19.26 -9.33 -19.14
C VAL A 430 -19.72 -8.34 -20.19
N ARG A 431 -21.03 -8.03 -20.20
CA ARG A 431 -21.62 -7.09 -21.16
C ARG A 431 -21.09 -5.66 -21.00
N HIS A 432 -20.80 -5.22 -19.77
CA HIS A 432 -20.47 -3.83 -19.45
C HIS A 432 -19.02 -3.63 -18.97
N GLY A 433 -18.21 -4.69 -18.92
CA GLY A 433 -16.79 -4.60 -18.54
C GLY A 433 -16.54 -4.39 -17.05
N PHE A 434 -17.43 -4.88 -16.16
CA PHE A 434 -17.30 -4.72 -14.70
C PHE A 434 -16.46 -5.85 -14.09
N VAL A 435 -15.17 -5.88 -14.33
CA VAL A 435 -14.28 -6.99 -13.94
C VAL A 435 -14.45 -7.44 -12.50
N ASN A 436 -14.53 -6.51 -11.54
CA ASN A 436 -14.64 -6.86 -10.12
C ASN A 436 -15.97 -7.56 -9.79
N PHE A 437 -17.06 -7.17 -10.43
CA PHE A 437 -18.36 -7.84 -10.27
C PHE A 437 -18.48 -9.14 -11.07
N GLU A 438 -17.73 -9.28 -12.16
CA GLU A 438 -17.57 -10.56 -12.88
C GLU A 438 -16.87 -11.58 -12.00
N VAL A 439 -15.75 -11.22 -11.38
CA VAL A 439 -15.06 -12.05 -10.38
C VAL A 439 -16.00 -12.42 -9.23
N LEU A 440 -16.72 -11.44 -8.67
CA LEU A 440 -17.71 -11.72 -7.62
C LEU A 440 -18.75 -12.73 -8.08
N GLY A 441 -19.31 -12.57 -9.29
CA GLY A 441 -20.30 -13.49 -9.84
C GLY A 441 -19.77 -14.93 -9.93
N HIS A 442 -18.53 -15.11 -10.37
CA HIS A 442 -17.87 -16.42 -10.38
C HIS A 442 -17.67 -17.00 -8.98
N LEU A 443 -17.24 -16.19 -8.00
CA LEU A 443 -17.09 -16.64 -6.60
C LEU A 443 -18.44 -16.99 -5.96
N VAL A 444 -19.50 -16.23 -6.22
CA VAL A 444 -20.87 -16.52 -5.77
C VAL A 444 -21.36 -17.84 -6.32
N ARG A 445 -21.16 -18.11 -7.61
CA ARG A 445 -21.53 -19.38 -8.24
C ARG A 445 -20.71 -20.55 -7.73
N LEU A 446 -19.40 -20.36 -7.53
CA LEU A 446 -18.54 -21.36 -6.90
C LEU A 446 -19.10 -21.79 -5.54
N GLN A 447 -19.52 -20.83 -4.69
CA GLN A 447 -20.12 -21.11 -3.39
C GLN A 447 -21.48 -21.81 -3.51
N ALA A 448 -22.34 -21.32 -4.39
CA ALA A 448 -23.67 -21.86 -4.57
C ALA A 448 -23.65 -23.30 -5.12
N LEU A 449 -22.87 -23.55 -6.17
CA LEU A 449 -22.70 -24.87 -6.76
C LEU A 449 -22.00 -25.85 -5.82
N GLY A 450 -21.03 -25.37 -5.02
CA GLY A 450 -20.43 -26.15 -3.94
C GLY A 450 -21.44 -26.61 -2.89
N ALA A 451 -22.38 -25.74 -2.49
CA ALA A 451 -23.48 -26.12 -1.60
C ALA A 451 -24.40 -27.16 -2.24
N LEU A 452 -24.71 -27.02 -3.52
CA LEU A 452 -25.56 -27.94 -4.27
C LEU A 452 -24.86 -29.25 -4.65
N GLY A 453 -23.58 -29.41 -4.34
CA GLY A 453 -22.80 -30.61 -4.66
C GLY A 453 -22.33 -30.70 -6.11
N ASP A 454 -22.55 -29.67 -6.94
CA ASP A 454 -22.02 -29.58 -8.30
C ASP A 454 -20.59 -29.02 -8.27
N PHE A 455 -19.65 -29.86 -7.85
CA PHE A 455 -18.24 -29.49 -7.77
C PHE A 455 -17.60 -29.32 -9.16
N ALA A 456 -18.15 -29.96 -10.20
CA ALA A 456 -17.63 -29.77 -11.57
C ALA A 456 -17.91 -28.36 -12.08
N GLY A 457 -19.15 -27.89 -11.94
CA GLY A 457 -19.50 -26.51 -12.28
C GLY A 457 -18.79 -25.48 -11.37
N ALA A 458 -18.63 -25.79 -10.09
CA ALA A 458 -17.91 -24.92 -9.17
C ALA A 458 -16.42 -24.77 -9.56
N ASP A 459 -15.76 -25.84 -10.04
CA ASP A 459 -14.37 -25.81 -10.51
C ASP A 459 -14.20 -24.94 -11.76
N GLU A 460 -15.16 -24.96 -12.69
CA GLU A 460 -15.15 -24.08 -13.86
C GLU A 460 -15.18 -22.60 -13.43
N HIS A 461 -15.99 -22.26 -12.43
CA HIS A 461 -16.06 -20.92 -11.89
C HIS A 461 -14.83 -20.51 -11.09
N ALA A 462 -14.21 -21.45 -10.36
CA ALA A 462 -12.93 -21.21 -9.69
C ALA A 462 -11.83 -20.88 -10.71
N ALA A 463 -11.73 -21.67 -11.80
CA ALA A 463 -10.76 -21.43 -12.86
C ALA A 463 -10.99 -20.11 -13.61
N ALA A 464 -12.26 -19.75 -13.85
CA ALA A 464 -12.62 -18.48 -14.48
C ALA A 464 -12.24 -17.29 -13.61
N ALA A 465 -12.51 -17.37 -12.29
CA ALA A 465 -12.13 -16.33 -11.32
C ALA A 465 -10.60 -16.16 -11.25
N ASP A 466 -9.83 -17.27 -11.20
CA ASP A 466 -8.36 -17.22 -11.20
C ASP A 466 -7.82 -16.60 -12.50
N GLY A 467 -8.37 -16.97 -13.67
CA GLY A 467 -7.97 -16.38 -14.94
C GLY A 467 -8.27 -14.88 -15.07
N LEU A 468 -9.38 -14.39 -14.47
CA LEU A 468 -9.68 -12.96 -14.36
C LEU A 468 -8.71 -12.29 -13.39
N ALA A 469 -8.42 -12.93 -12.26
CA ALA A 469 -7.50 -12.40 -11.24
C ALA A 469 -6.09 -12.22 -11.78
N GLU A 470 -5.58 -13.17 -12.55
CA GLU A 470 -4.27 -13.09 -13.18
C GLU A 470 -4.21 -11.94 -14.21
N ARG A 471 -5.22 -11.84 -15.09
CA ARG A 471 -5.26 -10.78 -16.12
C ARG A 471 -5.43 -9.37 -15.57
N HIS A 472 -6.06 -9.22 -14.41
CA HIS A 472 -6.45 -7.92 -13.86
C HIS A 472 -5.83 -7.63 -12.48
N GLU A 473 -4.83 -8.41 -12.08
CA GLU A 473 -4.08 -8.23 -10.82
C GLU A 473 -5.01 -8.14 -9.59
N ARG A 474 -5.77 -9.23 -9.34
CA ARG A 474 -6.73 -9.33 -8.21
C ARG A 474 -6.27 -10.40 -7.19
N PRO A 475 -5.24 -10.12 -6.37
CA PRO A 475 -4.59 -11.13 -5.54
C PRO A 475 -5.52 -11.79 -4.51
N LEU A 476 -6.53 -11.08 -4.01
CA LEU A 476 -7.48 -11.63 -3.03
C LEU A 476 -8.30 -12.81 -3.55
N VAL A 477 -8.46 -12.96 -4.86
CA VAL A 477 -9.22 -14.07 -5.45
C VAL A 477 -8.59 -15.42 -5.11
N ALA A 478 -7.26 -15.50 -5.16
CA ALA A 478 -6.51 -16.71 -4.83
C ALA A 478 -6.78 -17.21 -3.39
N VAL A 479 -7.07 -16.33 -2.45
CA VAL A 479 -7.48 -16.71 -1.08
C VAL A 479 -8.74 -17.56 -1.16
N PHE A 480 -9.80 -17.07 -1.81
CA PHE A 480 -11.10 -17.75 -1.86
C PHE A 480 -11.05 -19.05 -2.69
N THR A 481 -10.38 -19.05 -3.84
CA THR A 481 -10.28 -20.23 -4.70
C THR A 481 -9.42 -21.34 -4.08
N THR A 482 -8.38 -20.99 -3.31
CA THR A 482 -7.55 -21.97 -2.58
C THR A 482 -8.33 -22.59 -1.41
N TRP A 483 -9.06 -21.78 -0.64
CA TRP A 483 -9.95 -22.29 0.40
C TRP A 483 -11.03 -23.21 -0.16
N TYR A 484 -11.65 -22.81 -1.29
CA TYR A 484 -12.61 -23.66 -1.97
C TYR A 484 -12.02 -25.02 -2.35
N ARG A 485 -10.81 -25.05 -2.92
CA ARG A 485 -10.15 -26.31 -3.31
C ARG A 485 -9.87 -27.21 -2.08
N ALA A 486 -9.46 -26.61 -0.98
CA ALA A 486 -9.27 -27.34 0.27
C ALA A 486 -10.60 -27.92 0.81
N MET A 487 -11.66 -27.12 0.83
CA MET A 487 -13.02 -27.53 1.21
C MET A 487 -13.55 -28.64 0.28
N ARG A 488 -13.40 -28.49 -1.05
CA ARG A 488 -13.80 -29.49 -2.02
C ARG A 488 -13.08 -30.82 -1.80
N ALA A 489 -11.77 -30.80 -1.61
CA ALA A 489 -10.99 -32.01 -1.30
C ALA A 489 -11.51 -32.71 -0.05
N ALA A 490 -11.82 -31.94 1.01
CA ALA A 490 -12.44 -32.49 2.23
C ALA A 490 -13.81 -33.11 1.97
N ALA A 491 -14.66 -32.44 1.15
CA ALA A 491 -16.00 -32.89 0.80
C ALA A 491 -16.00 -34.12 -0.10
N THR A 492 -15.02 -34.28 -0.99
CA THR A 492 -14.95 -35.37 -1.99
C THR A 492 -14.09 -36.56 -1.58
N GLY A 493 -13.71 -36.67 -0.29
CA GLY A 493 -13.11 -37.87 0.28
C GLY A 493 -11.58 -37.91 0.21
N ALA A 494 -10.88 -36.79 0.12
CA ALA A 494 -9.44 -36.75 0.34
C ALA A 494 -9.04 -37.32 1.69
N SER A 495 -7.82 -37.81 1.85
CA SER A 495 -7.35 -38.30 3.15
C SER A 495 -7.38 -37.19 4.22
N ASP A 496 -7.45 -37.59 5.51
CA ASP A 496 -7.42 -36.58 6.61
C ASP A 496 -6.18 -35.69 6.52
N ALA A 497 -5.02 -36.31 6.25
CA ALA A 497 -3.76 -35.59 6.14
C ALA A 497 -3.75 -34.57 4.96
N ASP A 498 -4.27 -34.98 3.79
CA ASP A 498 -4.31 -34.10 2.60
C ASP A 498 -5.32 -32.96 2.80
N ALA A 499 -6.49 -33.24 3.38
CA ALA A 499 -7.51 -32.24 3.68
C ALA A 499 -7.00 -31.21 4.72
N GLU A 500 -6.38 -31.67 5.82
CA GLU A 500 -5.76 -30.78 6.80
C GLU A 500 -4.62 -29.95 6.21
N ALA A 501 -3.76 -30.57 5.39
CA ALA A 501 -2.67 -29.85 4.70
C ALA A 501 -3.22 -28.78 3.76
N GLY A 502 -4.29 -29.08 3.02
CA GLY A 502 -4.97 -28.12 2.14
C GLY A 502 -5.50 -26.90 2.90
N TYR A 503 -6.19 -27.11 4.03
CA TYR A 503 -6.68 -26.01 4.87
C TYR A 503 -5.55 -25.17 5.47
N ARG A 504 -4.45 -25.81 5.92
CA ARG A 504 -3.28 -25.09 6.45
C ARG A 504 -2.57 -24.26 5.37
N ALA A 505 -2.51 -24.79 4.13
CA ALA A 505 -1.95 -24.06 3.01
C ALA A 505 -2.82 -22.83 2.63
N ALA A 506 -4.16 -23.01 2.61
CA ALA A 506 -5.09 -21.92 2.35
C ALA A 506 -5.03 -20.82 3.44
N ALA A 507 -4.88 -21.20 4.72
CA ALA A 507 -4.76 -20.26 5.82
C ALA A 507 -3.53 -19.35 5.69
N LYS A 508 -2.41 -19.85 5.17
CA LYS A 508 -1.20 -19.04 4.94
C LYS A 508 -1.41 -17.91 3.92
N LEU A 509 -2.32 -18.08 2.95
CA LEU A 509 -2.66 -17.03 1.98
C LEU A 509 -3.61 -16.00 2.57
N LEU A 510 -4.30 -16.36 3.65
CA LEU A 510 -5.20 -15.44 4.33
C LEU A 510 -4.44 -14.51 5.28
N ASP A 511 -3.31 -14.95 5.84
CA ASP A 511 -2.46 -14.16 6.73
C ASP A 511 -2.00 -12.87 6.00
N GLY A 512 -2.27 -11.72 6.60
CA GLY A 512 -1.91 -10.42 6.02
C GLY A 512 -2.72 -9.99 4.79
N SER A 513 -3.79 -10.73 4.44
CA SER A 513 -4.66 -10.38 3.30
C SER A 513 -5.50 -9.10 3.52
N GLY A 514 -5.51 -8.56 4.73
CA GLY A 514 -6.30 -7.40 5.14
C GLY A 514 -7.73 -7.72 5.53
N MET A 515 -8.03 -8.99 5.81
CA MET A 515 -9.37 -9.49 6.19
C MET A 515 -9.39 -10.07 7.62
N PRO A 516 -9.11 -9.27 8.67
CA PRO A 516 -8.99 -9.77 10.05
C PRO A 516 -10.27 -10.44 10.59
N GLY A 517 -11.45 -10.05 10.07
CA GLY A 517 -12.72 -10.69 10.42
C GLY A 517 -12.87 -12.10 9.86
N LEU A 518 -12.07 -12.48 8.86
CA LEU A 518 -12.01 -13.82 8.30
C LEU A 518 -10.83 -14.62 8.87
N GLU A 519 -9.68 -14.00 9.08
CA GLU A 519 -8.44 -14.67 9.54
C GLU A 519 -8.64 -15.41 10.85
N ARG A 520 -9.25 -14.74 11.84
CA ARG A 520 -9.27 -15.23 13.20
C ARG A 520 -10.25 -16.37 13.40
N GLY A 521 -9.74 -17.54 13.71
CA GLY A 521 -10.52 -18.73 14.12
C GLY A 521 -11.07 -19.56 12.95
N ILE A 522 -10.93 -19.16 11.68
CA ILE A 522 -11.52 -19.91 10.55
C ILE A 522 -10.79 -21.23 10.30
N LEU A 523 -9.46 -21.28 10.41
CA LEU A 523 -8.70 -22.52 10.24
C LEU A 523 -9.07 -23.58 11.29
N PRO A 524 -9.03 -23.32 12.61
CA PRO A 524 -9.44 -24.31 13.59
C PRO A 524 -10.91 -24.71 13.43
N LEU A 525 -11.81 -23.81 13.03
CA LEU A 525 -13.20 -24.16 12.73
C LEU A 525 -13.30 -25.12 11.54
N ALA A 526 -12.57 -24.89 10.45
CA ALA A 526 -12.56 -25.79 9.29
C ALA A 526 -12.04 -27.19 9.65
N LEU A 527 -10.97 -27.26 10.46
CA LEU A 527 -10.42 -28.52 10.97
C LEU A 527 -11.38 -29.22 11.93
N LEU A 528 -12.11 -28.49 12.77
CA LEU A 528 -13.16 -29.06 13.62
C LEU A 528 -14.29 -29.65 12.77
N CYS A 529 -14.79 -28.92 11.80
CA CYS A 529 -15.82 -29.40 10.88
C CYS A 529 -15.37 -30.67 10.14
N LEU A 530 -14.13 -30.72 9.67
CA LEU A 530 -13.53 -31.89 9.04
C LEU A 530 -13.53 -33.09 9.99
N ARG A 531 -13.12 -32.93 11.26
CA ARG A 531 -13.09 -34.00 12.25
C ARG A 531 -14.49 -34.49 12.61
N VAL A 532 -15.41 -33.57 12.85
CA VAL A 532 -16.81 -33.88 13.15
C VAL A 532 -17.46 -34.64 12.00
N SER A 533 -17.30 -34.21 10.76
CA SER A 533 -17.87 -34.90 9.59
C SER A 533 -17.34 -36.31 9.39
N ARG A 534 -16.18 -36.64 9.93
CA ARG A 534 -15.51 -37.94 9.86
C ARG A 534 -15.61 -38.75 11.15
N GLY A 535 -16.43 -38.29 12.12
CA GLY A 535 -16.59 -38.96 13.41
C GLY A 535 -15.30 -39.04 14.23
N ARG A 536 -14.37 -38.12 14.04
CA ARG A 536 -13.11 -38.05 14.78
C ARG A 536 -13.23 -37.17 16.02
N PRO A 537 -12.49 -37.46 17.09
CA PRO A 537 -12.45 -36.60 18.26
C PRO A 537 -11.92 -35.18 17.93
N ALA A 538 -12.53 -34.20 18.57
CA ALA A 538 -12.14 -32.78 18.43
C ALA A 538 -10.95 -32.46 19.35
N THR A 539 -9.80 -33.07 19.10
CA THR A 539 -8.56 -32.85 19.89
C THR A 539 -7.76 -31.70 19.25
N PHE A 540 -7.53 -30.62 20.01
CA PHE A 540 -6.78 -29.44 19.61
C PHE A 540 -5.86 -29.01 20.76
N ASP A 541 -4.86 -28.18 20.43
CA ASP A 541 -3.98 -27.60 21.43
C ASP A 541 -4.77 -26.64 22.33
N ALA A 542 -4.41 -26.57 23.61
CA ALA A 542 -5.15 -25.78 24.60
C ALA A 542 -5.13 -24.27 24.34
N ASP A 543 -4.11 -23.78 23.60
CA ASP A 543 -3.89 -22.40 23.20
C ASP A 543 -4.47 -22.05 21.80
N THR A 544 -5.24 -22.99 21.20
CA THR A 544 -5.88 -22.74 19.90
C THR A 544 -6.80 -21.53 19.94
N ASP A 545 -6.51 -20.50 19.13
CA ASP A 545 -7.38 -19.34 19.01
C ASP A 545 -8.60 -19.64 18.13
N TRP A 546 -9.73 -19.84 18.74
CA TRP A 546 -11.02 -20.07 18.08
C TRP A 546 -11.69 -18.78 17.60
N GLY A 547 -11.15 -17.61 17.96
CA GLY A 547 -11.74 -16.33 17.63
C GLY A 547 -13.22 -16.26 18.00
N PRO A 548 -14.09 -15.77 17.11
CA PRO A 548 -15.53 -15.64 17.38
C PRO A 548 -16.27 -17.01 17.39
N TYR A 549 -15.61 -18.11 17.04
CA TYR A 549 -16.25 -19.42 16.89
C TYR A 549 -16.15 -20.32 18.15
N GLU A 550 -15.47 -19.82 19.20
CA GLU A 550 -15.30 -20.55 20.47
C GLU A 550 -16.61 -21.15 21.03
N PRO A 551 -17.76 -20.42 21.04
CA PRO A 551 -19.00 -20.98 21.61
C PRO A 551 -19.49 -22.26 20.93
N TRP A 552 -19.25 -22.41 19.63
CA TRP A 552 -19.66 -23.60 18.85
C TRP A 552 -18.59 -24.68 18.84
N ALA A 553 -17.33 -24.35 19.07
CA ALA A 553 -16.25 -25.33 19.20
C ALA A 553 -16.22 -26.00 20.58
N ARG A 554 -16.43 -25.21 21.63
CA ARG A 554 -16.30 -25.65 23.04
C ARG A 554 -17.05 -26.93 23.40
N PRO A 555 -18.32 -27.16 23.01
CA PRO A 555 -19.01 -28.41 23.30
C PRO A 555 -18.27 -29.65 22.75
N HIS A 556 -17.70 -29.54 21.54
CA HIS A 556 -16.95 -30.64 20.91
C HIS A 556 -15.62 -30.92 21.61
N LEU A 557 -14.92 -29.89 22.08
CA LEU A 557 -13.69 -30.03 22.85
C LEU A 557 -13.95 -30.72 24.17
N LEU A 558 -15.01 -30.31 24.88
CA LEU A 558 -15.41 -30.93 26.14
C LEU A 558 -15.82 -32.39 25.96
N LEU A 559 -16.51 -32.74 24.88
CA LEU A 559 -16.83 -34.13 24.54
C LEU A 559 -15.58 -34.95 24.25
N ALA A 560 -14.61 -34.42 23.56
CA ALA A 560 -13.34 -35.08 23.28
C ALA A 560 -12.53 -35.34 24.57
N ASP A 561 -12.64 -34.46 25.57
CA ASP A 561 -12.03 -34.59 26.90
C ASP A 561 -12.81 -35.52 27.84
N GLY A 562 -13.91 -36.15 27.39
CA GLY A 562 -14.74 -37.01 28.22
C GLY A 562 -15.56 -36.26 29.28
N ARG A 563 -15.95 -35.01 29.04
CA ARG A 563 -16.70 -34.12 29.95
C ARG A 563 -18.11 -33.79 29.41
N PRO A 564 -18.99 -34.81 29.24
CA PRO A 564 -20.31 -34.63 28.62
C PRO A 564 -21.24 -33.70 29.39
N ASP A 565 -21.19 -33.68 30.73
CA ASP A 565 -22.04 -32.82 31.54
C ASP A 565 -21.71 -31.34 31.34
N GLU A 566 -20.41 -31.01 31.18
CA GLU A 566 -19.97 -29.64 30.89
C GLU A 566 -20.27 -29.26 29.45
N ALA A 567 -20.19 -30.21 28.51
CA ALA A 567 -20.61 -29.97 27.13
C ALA A 567 -22.12 -29.67 27.08
N ALA A 568 -22.96 -30.41 27.81
CA ALA A 568 -24.38 -30.12 27.93
C ALA A 568 -24.64 -28.74 28.58
N ALA A 569 -23.83 -28.34 29.58
CA ALA A 569 -23.92 -27.01 30.17
C ALA A 569 -23.49 -25.88 29.19
N ALA A 570 -22.50 -26.13 28.34
CA ALA A 570 -22.08 -25.19 27.30
C ALA A 570 -23.17 -25.03 26.22
N LEU A 571 -23.78 -26.14 25.77
CA LEU A 571 -24.87 -26.15 24.79
C LEU A 571 -26.08 -25.35 25.27
N ARG A 572 -26.44 -25.39 26.57
CA ARG A 572 -27.55 -24.60 27.13
C ARG A 572 -27.31 -23.06 27.04
N ARG A 573 -26.07 -22.62 26.89
CA ARG A 573 -25.67 -21.23 26.82
C ARG A 573 -25.18 -20.82 25.43
N ILE A 574 -25.22 -21.75 24.45
CA ILE A 574 -24.73 -21.48 23.09
C ILE A 574 -25.60 -20.41 22.43
N PRO A 575 -25.02 -19.39 21.85
CA PRO A 575 -25.77 -18.39 21.08
C PRO A 575 -26.28 -19.00 19.77
N ASP A 576 -27.34 -18.44 19.24
CA ASP A 576 -27.78 -18.79 17.89
C ASP A 576 -26.66 -18.47 16.88
N PRO A 577 -26.45 -19.33 15.87
CA PRO A 577 -25.53 -19.02 14.79
C PRO A 577 -25.83 -17.67 14.13
N PRO A 578 -24.81 -16.87 13.83
CA PRO A 578 -25.01 -15.64 13.09
C PRO A 578 -25.57 -15.95 11.69
N ARG A 579 -26.37 -15.01 11.15
CA ARG A 579 -26.95 -15.14 9.81
C ARG A 579 -25.93 -14.77 8.73
N ASP A 580 -24.90 -15.61 8.63
CA ASP A 580 -23.79 -15.47 7.69
C ASP A 580 -23.51 -16.79 6.94
N LEU A 581 -22.49 -16.82 6.09
CA LEU A 581 -22.08 -17.99 5.29
C LEU A 581 -21.87 -19.27 6.12
N LEU A 582 -21.64 -19.17 7.43
CA LEU A 582 -21.35 -20.31 8.30
C LEU A 582 -22.58 -20.83 9.05
N VAL A 583 -23.75 -20.21 8.87
CA VAL A 583 -24.99 -20.54 9.60
C VAL A 583 -25.31 -22.03 9.57
N GLU A 584 -25.20 -22.66 8.40
CA GLU A 584 -25.50 -24.10 8.23
C GLU A 584 -24.47 -24.99 8.95
N ALA A 585 -23.19 -24.67 8.80
CA ALA A 585 -22.10 -25.39 9.46
C ALA A 585 -22.22 -25.32 10.99
N LEU A 586 -22.51 -24.16 11.53
CA LEU A 586 -22.66 -23.95 12.97
C LEU A 586 -23.90 -24.67 13.53
N TRP A 587 -25.04 -24.65 12.80
CA TRP A 587 -26.19 -25.47 13.18
C TRP A 587 -25.90 -26.99 13.15
N CYS A 588 -25.08 -27.44 12.17
CA CYS A 588 -24.64 -28.84 12.14
C CYS A 588 -23.76 -29.20 13.35
N LEU A 589 -22.82 -28.31 13.73
CA LEU A 589 -22.00 -28.51 14.92
C LEU A 589 -22.88 -28.60 16.19
N ILE A 590 -23.88 -27.72 16.33
CA ILE A 590 -24.84 -27.78 17.44
C ILE A 590 -25.57 -29.12 17.42
N ALA A 591 -26.09 -29.55 16.27
CA ALA A 591 -26.82 -30.81 16.14
C ALA A 591 -25.97 -32.03 16.55
N HIS A 592 -24.70 -32.08 16.09
CA HIS A 592 -23.77 -33.14 16.43
C HIS A 592 -23.45 -33.19 17.93
N ALA A 593 -23.14 -32.03 18.54
CA ALA A 593 -22.86 -32.00 19.98
C ALA A 593 -24.09 -32.29 20.82
N ALA A 594 -25.29 -31.80 20.42
CA ALA A 594 -26.55 -32.07 21.07
C ALA A 594 -26.91 -33.58 21.02
N ALA A 595 -26.67 -34.24 19.89
CA ALA A 595 -26.88 -35.70 19.76
C ALA A 595 -25.97 -36.48 20.71
N ALA A 596 -24.71 -36.08 20.88
CA ALA A 596 -23.75 -36.73 21.76
C ALA A 596 -24.14 -36.65 23.26
N VAL A 597 -24.85 -35.57 23.67
CA VAL A 597 -25.32 -35.39 25.06
C VAL A 597 -26.79 -35.72 25.26
N GLY A 598 -27.52 -36.09 24.18
CA GLY A 598 -28.95 -36.44 24.26
C GLY A 598 -29.88 -35.24 24.42
N ASP A 599 -29.51 -34.03 23.97
CA ASP A 599 -30.37 -32.83 24.01
C ASP A 599 -31.34 -32.81 22.83
N HIS A 600 -32.48 -33.51 22.99
CA HIS A 600 -33.51 -33.61 21.95
C HIS A 600 -34.06 -32.24 21.50
N ARG A 601 -34.15 -31.28 22.42
CA ARG A 601 -34.68 -29.93 22.06
C ARG A 601 -33.77 -29.22 21.07
N LEU A 602 -32.46 -29.22 21.29
CA LEU A 602 -31.49 -28.63 20.38
C LEU A 602 -31.40 -29.39 19.06
N ILE A 603 -31.53 -30.74 19.09
CA ILE A 603 -31.59 -31.55 17.85
C ILE A 603 -32.79 -31.14 17.00
N GLU A 604 -34.00 -31.07 17.57
CA GLU A 604 -35.21 -30.67 16.86
C GLU A 604 -35.11 -29.24 16.30
N ARG A 605 -34.57 -28.30 17.10
CA ARG A 605 -34.34 -26.94 16.67
C ARG A 605 -33.34 -26.87 15.48
N SER A 606 -32.21 -27.52 15.58
CA SER A 606 -31.21 -27.58 14.51
C SER A 606 -31.80 -28.19 13.23
N ARG A 607 -32.60 -29.26 13.36
CA ARG A 607 -33.30 -29.85 12.22
C ARG A 607 -34.26 -28.85 11.54
N ALA A 608 -35.03 -28.11 12.32
CA ALA A 608 -35.96 -27.10 11.77
C ALA A 608 -35.22 -25.99 10.98
N GLU A 609 -34.11 -25.53 11.55
CA GLU A 609 -33.28 -24.48 10.89
C GLU A 609 -32.59 -24.97 9.61
N LEU A 610 -32.21 -26.25 9.56
CA LEU A 610 -31.50 -26.88 8.44
C LEU A 610 -32.45 -27.50 7.39
N ALA A 611 -33.72 -27.72 7.71
CA ALA A 611 -34.69 -28.35 6.82
C ALA A 611 -34.82 -27.68 5.44
N PRO A 612 -34.76 -26.34 5.30
CA PRO A 612 -34.82 -25.70 3.99
C PRO A 612 -33.63 -26.05 3.08
N ALA A 613 -32.48 -26.45 3.66
CA ALA A 613 -31.26 -26.85 2.94
C ALA A 613 -31.17 -28.35 2.68
N ALA A 614 -32.29 -29.08 2.80
CA ALA A 614 -32.30 -30.51 2.54
C ALA A 614 -31.78 -30.82 1.12
N GLY A 615 -30.64 -31.50 1.02
CA GLY A 615 -29.97 -31.77 -0.23
C GLY A 615 -28.78 -30.86 -0.54
N GLU A 616 -28.53 -29.83 0.28
CA GLU A 616 -27.28 -29.06 0.24
C GLU A 616 -26.20 -29.72 1.10
N ILE A 617 -24.94 -29.43 0.78
CA ILE A 617 -23.79 -29.88 1.59
C ILE A 617 -23.50 -28.77 2.62
N ALA A 618 -23.77 -29.09 3.88
CA ALA A 618 -23.67 -28.11 4.97
C ALA A 618 -22.30 -27.44 5.07
N GLY A 619 -22.30 -26.10 5.07
CA GLY A 619 -21.12 -25.27 5.13
C GLY A 619 -20.41 -25.05 3.80
N SER A 620 -20.60 -25.92 2.78
CA SER A 620 -19.93 -25.78 1.47
C SER A 620 -20.33 -24.49 0.75
N GLY A 621 -21.50 -23.94 1.06
CA GLY A 621 -21.94 -22.62 0.59
C GLY A 621 -21.10 -21.44 1.07
N SER A 622 -20.19 -21.66 2.03
CA SER A 622 -19.17 -20.67 2.41
C SER A 622 -17.98 -20.62 1.44
N GLY A 623 -17.73 -21.70 0.71
CA GLY A 623 -16.49 -21.90 -0.04
C GLY A 623 -15.26 -22.13 0.84
N MET A 624 -15.44 -22.23 2.18
CA MET A 624 -14.33 -22.25 3.14
C MET A 624 -14.22 -23.56 3.91
N LEU A 625 -15.35 -24.19 4.23
CA LEU A 625 -15.39 -25.39 5.06
C LEU A 625 -16.65 -26.23 4.78
N THR A 626 -16.68 -27.46 5.24
CA THR A 626 -17.84 -28.34 5.14
C THR A 626 -17.96 -29.25 6.35
N VAL A 627 -19.20 -29.55 6.73
CA VAL A 627 -19.53 -30.57 7.76
C VAL A 627 -20.08 -31.87 7.10
N GLY A 628 -20.16 -31.86 5.76
CA GLY A 628 -20.70 -33.00 5.00
C GLY A 628 -22.20 -32.90 4.73
N LEU A 629 -22.80 -33.98 4.23
CA LEU A 629 -24.23 -34.05 3.96
C LEU A 629 -25.03 -33.90 5.24
N LEU A 630 -26.08 -33.08 5.18
CA LEU A 630 -27.01 -32.95 6.30
C LEU A 630 -27.60 -34.31 6.68
N PRO A 631 -27.65 -34.68 7.98
CA PRO A 631 -28.31 -35.89 8.41
C PRO A 631 -29.82 -35.73 8.28
N VAL A 632 -30.33 -35.95 7.06
CA VAL A 632 -31.78 -35.82 6.75
C VAL A 632 -32.54 -37.07 7.16
N ARG A 633 -31.87 -38.13 7.68
CA ARG A 633 -32.49 -39.40 8.09
C ARG A 633 -31.91 -39.94 9.41
N ALA A 634 -32.67 -39.79 10.45
CA ALA A 634 -32.93 -40.79 11.47
C ALA A 634 -34.13 -40.35 12.34
#